data_0799be7bb553fead45fc386643b8b64d
#
_entry.id   0799be7bb553fead45fc386643b8b64d
#
_cell.length_a   1.000
_cell.length_b   1.000
_cell.length_c   1.000
_cell.angle_alpha   90.00
_cell.angle_beta   90.00
_cell.angle_gamma   90.00
#
_symmetry.space_group_name_H-M   'P 1'
#
loop_
_entity.id
_entity.type
_entity.pdbx_description
1 polymer ?
#
loop_
_entity_poly.entity_id
_entity_poly.type
_entity_poly.pdbx_seq_one_letter_code
_entity_poly.pdbx_strand_id
1 'polypeptide(L)'
;MNAWNNFNGGNWENEINVRDFIQKNYTPYDGDGAFLAPATARTTALREKFDALLAEEREKGGVRNIDTETVITITAFGPGYLDKDNEVIVGLQTDEPLKRACNPFGGMRMVRDACKQYGYEVSPKIEEEFKYHKTHNDGVFSAYTKDVREARHVGLLTGLPDAYGRGRIIGDYRRVALYGVDRLIAEKQKDKDALSDVPTTEKEIRCAEELSDQIKALKDMIAMAASYGFDITRPAENAKEAVQWLYFGYLAGIKEQNGAAMSLGRTSTFLDIYFERDIKAGLMTESEAQEIMDDFVLHLRMARHLRTPEYNELFGGDPMWITEAVGGIGEDGRHMVTKNSYRMLNTLYNLNAAAEPNLTVLWSENLPENWKKFIAKVSIDTDALQYENDDVMRPYYGDDYAIACCVSAMRVGKDMQFFGARANIAKLMMMAINGGRDENKFEQVGPEMPVMDGDVLDYEEVLRRMDFYRPWLAKTYVSAMNTIHYMHDKYAYEKSQMALHDTEVRRLMAFGIAGMSCMADSLSAIKYAKVKPIRNPENGIIVDFEIEGDFPKFGNDDDRVDQIACEQVEKFYQALTQFPLYRGAIHTMSILTITSNVMYGKKTGNTPDGRRHGEPLAPGANPMSGRDVSGALASLNSVAKLSYTYCRDGISNTFSITPGALGKTDEEQVNNLVAIMGGYFAQNAHHLNVNVLNRETLMAAYEHPEQYPNLTIRVSGYAVNFYKLSREQQREVISRTFHEAI
;
A
#
# COMPACT_ATOMS: atom_id res chain seq x y z
N MET A 1 38.30 -11.30 -4.25
CA MET A 1 37.85 -12.31 -3.22
C MET A 1 36.53 -12.85 -3.74
N ASN A 2 36.17 -14.10 -3.41
CA ASN A 2 34.83 -14.57 -3.76
C ASN A 2 33.81 -13.77 -2.90
N ALA A 3 32.84 -13.12 -3.51
CA ALA A 3 31.83 -12.30 -2.84
C ALA A 3 31.03 -13.07 -1.77
N TRP A 4 30.97 -14.40 -1.90
CA TRP A 4 30.27 -15.29 -0.99
C TRP A 4 31.14 -15.86 0.13
N ASN A 5 32.39 -15.41 0.26
CA ASN A 5 33.28 -15.85 1.35
C ASN A 5 32.61 -15.59 2.71
N ASN A 6 32.76 -16.58 3.61
CA ASN A 6 32.19 -16.58 4.96
C ASN A 6 30.65 -16.69 5.04
N PHE A 7 29.97 -17.04 3.95
CA PHE A 7 28.57 -17.45 3.97
C PHE A 7 28.45 -18.98 4.03
N ASN A 8 27.43 -19.46 4.70
CA ASN A 8 27.07 -20.88 4.69
C ASN A 8 26.48 -21.24 3.33
N GLY A 9 26.98 -22.31 2.71
CA GLY A 9 26.48 -22.80 1.44
C GLY A 9 25.07 -23.38 1.52
N GLY A 10 24.43 -23.47 0.36
CA GLY A 10 23.08 -24.00 0.23
C GLY A 10 22.64 -24.12 -1.23
N ASN A 11 21.35 -24.39 -1.44
CA ASN A 11 20.79 -24.45 -2.79
C ASN A 11 20.91 -23.10 -3.53
N TRP A 12 20.91 -22.00 -2.78
CA TRP A 12 21.07 -20.64 -3.29
C TRP A 12 22.34 -20.43 -4.13
N GLU A 13 23.38 -21.24 -3.95
CA GLU A 13 24.60 -21.15 -4.76
C GLU A 13 24.36 -21.64 -6.20
N ASN A 14 23.44 -22.60 -6.40
CA ASN A 14 23.21 -23.27 -7.66
C ASN A 14 21.97 -22.79 -8.39
N GLU A 15 21.01 -22.24 -7.68
CA GLU A 15 19.74 -21.70 -8.20
C GLU A 15 19.45 -20.30 -7.63
N ILE A 16 18.54 -19.56 -8.22
CA ILE A 16 18.09 -18.28 -7.67
C ILE A 16 17.14 -18.55 -6.50
N ASN A 17 17.67 -18.50 -5.27
CA ASN A 17 16.94 -18.82 -4.04
C ASN A 17 17.40 -17.96 -2.86
N VAL A 18 16.95 -16.71 -2.83
CA VAL A 18 17.29 -15.75 -1.76
C VAL A 18 16.80 -16.21 -0.40
N ARG A 19 15.63 -16.89 -0.34
CA ARG A 19 15.11 -17.44 0.91
C ARG A 19 16.07 -18.45 1.54
N ASP A 20 16.60 -19.39 0.75
CA ASP A 20 17.57 -20.38 1.25
C ASP A 20 18.85 -19.71 1.77
N PHE A 21 19.34 -18.67 1.07
CA PHE A 21 20.46 -17.87 1.54
C PHE A 21 20.17 -17.23 2.90
N ILE A 22 19.01 -16.61 3.07
CA ILE A 22 18.62 -15.98 4.34
C ILE A 22 18.57 -17.03 5.45
N GLN A 23 17.84 -18.12 5.25
CA GLN A 23 17.64 -19.17 6.27
C GLN A 23 18.94 -19.83 6.72
N LYS A 24 19.94 -19.92 5.84
CA LYS A 24 21.26 -20.48 6.15
C LYS A 24 22.20 -19.51 6.85
N ASN A 25 22.00 -18.20 6.71
CA ASN A 25 23.02 -17.21 7.05
C ASN A 25 22.59 -16.15 8.08
N TYR A 26 21.28 -15.88 8.26
CA TYR A 26 20.88 -14.86 9.23
C TYR A 26 21.06 -15.34 10.68
N THR A 27 21.27 -14.39 11.57
CA THR A 27 21.36 -14.61 13.01
C THR A 27 20.23 -13.83 13.71
N PRO A 28 19.29 -14.52 14.36
CA PRO A 28 18.28 -13.85 15.19
C PRO A 28 18.93 -13.00 16.28
N TYR A 29 18.34 -11.85 16.60
CA TYR A 29 18.84 -10.95 17.63
C TYR A 29 17.80 -10.74 18.74
N ASP A 30 18.12 -11.22 19.95
CA ASP A 30 17.25 -11.13 21.14
C ASP A 30 17.59 -9.94 22.05
N GLY A 31 18.66 -9.20 21.73
CA GLY A 31 19.10 -8.05 22.52
C GLY A 31 18.19 -6.82 22.36
N ASP A 32 18.60 -5.74 22.98
CA ASP A 32 17.93 -4.45 22.89
C ASP A 32 18.60 -3.51 21.87
N GLY A 33 18.14 -2.25 21.81
CA GLY A 33 18.68 -1.22 20.92
C GLY A 33 19.97 -0.53 21.38
N ALA A 34 20.67 -1.04 22.40
CA ALA A 34 21.83 -0.33 23.00
C ALA A 34 23.02 -0.18 22.03
N PHE A 35 23.10 -1.02 20.97
CA PHE A 35 24.14 -0.92 19.93
C PHE A 35 23.87 0.16 18.88
N LEU A 36 22.65 0.72 18.82
CA LEU A 36 22.24 1.67 17.80
C LEU A 36 23.07 2.96 17.89
N ALA A 37 23.55 3.39 16.74
CA ALA A 37 24.32 4.62 16.63
C ALA A 37 23.42 5.84 16.32
N PRO A 38 23.75 7.02 16.89
CA PRO A 38 23.09 8.26 16.48
C PRO A 38 23.50 8.67 15.07
N ALA A 39 22.79 9.65 14.51
CA ALA A 39 23.12 10.22 13.21
C ALA A 39 24.57 10.75 13.20
N THR A 40 25.32 10.38 12.15
CA THR A 40 26.65 10.96 11.92
C THR A 40 26.56 12.41 11.46
N ALA A 41 27.68 13.12 11.44
CA ALA A 41 27.73 14.48 10.88
C ALA A 41 27.32 14.49 9.39
N ARG A 42 27.67 13.44 8.66
CA ARG A 42 27.30 13.24 7.24
C ARG A 42 25.79 13.02 7.09
N THR A 43 25.20 12.11 7.86
CA THR A 43 23.75 11.89 7.91
C THR A 43 23.01 13.19 8.23
N THR A 44 23.49 13.95 9.21
CA THR A 44 22.88 15.22 9.59
C THR A 44 22.90 16.24 8.46
N ALA A 45 24.07 16.40 7.80
CA ALA A 45 24.21 17.34 6.67
C ALA A 45 23.29 16.97 5.48
N LEU A 46 23.20 15.68 5.14
CA LEU A 46 22.30 15.20 4.08
C LEU A 46 20.83 15.44 4.44
N ARG A 47 20.44 15.15 5.68
CA ARG A 47 19.09 15.39 6.17
C ARG A 47 18.73 16.88 6.09
N GLU A 48 19.58 17.77 6.60
CA GLU A 48 19.32 19.22 6.57
C GLU A 48 19.17 19.75 5.13
N LYS A 49 19.99 19.25 4.20
CA LYS A 49 19.89 19.58 2.78
C LYS A 49 18.56 19.09 2.18
N PHE A 50 18.15 17.87 2.51
CA PHE A 50 16.88 17.31 2.07
C PHE A 50 15.68 18.07 2.65
N ASP A 51 15.71 18.41 3.95
CA ASP A 51 14.66 19.19 4.62
C ASP A 51 14.49 20.57 3.98
N ALA A 52 15.59 21.22 3.57
CA ALA A 52 15.55 22.48 2.83
C ALA A 52 14.85 22.33 1.46
N LEU A 53 15.14 21.24 0.72
CA LEU A 53 14.45 20.95 -0.54
C LEU A 53 12.95 20.65 -0.36
N LEU A 54 12.57 19.99 0.72
CA LEU A 54 11.16 19.78 1.06
C LEU A 54 10.46 21.09 1.42
N ALA A 55 11.15 22.03 2.08
CA ALA A 55 10.61 23.38 2.34
C ALA A 55 10.36 24.13 1.02
N GLU A 56 11.33 24.12 0.11
CA GLU A 56 11.17 24.71 -1.23
C GLU A 56 9.99 24.05 -2.01
N GLU A 57 9.85 22.73 -1.93
CA GLU A 57 8.73 21.99 -2.55
C GLU A 57 7.37 22.47 -2.01
N ARG A 58 7.26 22.68 -0.69
CA ARG A 58 6.05 23.22 -0.06
C ARG A 58 5.72 24.64 -0.53
N GLU A 59 6.73 25.53 -0.57
CA GLU A 59 6.58 26.91 -1.06
C GLU A 59 6.11 26.99 -2.51
N LYS A 60 6.50 26.00 -3.33
CA LYS A 60 6.10 25.87 -4.75
C LYS A 60 4.78 25.11 -4.95
N GLY A 61 4.00 24.85 -3.89
CA GLY A 61 2.70 24.19 -3.99
C GLY A 61 2.75 22.68 -4.13
N GLY A 62 3.84 22.02 -3.71
CA GLY A 62 3.95 20.56 -3.59
C GLY A 62 4.82 19.88 -4.66
N VAL A 63 5.32 20.62 -5.66
CA VAL A 63 6.27 20.12 -6.65
C VAL A 63 7.38 21.14 -6.86
N ARG A 64 8.62 20.72 -6.65
CA ARG A 64 9.79 21.58 -6.77
C ARG A 64 10.14 21.89 -8.24
N ASN A 65 10.13 20.87 -9.10
CA ASN A 65 10.47 20.97 -10.51
C ASN A 65 9.90 19.79 -11.31
N ILE A 66 9.63 20.01 -12.60
CA ILE A 66 9.16 18.97 -13.53
C ILE A 66 10.02 19.03 -14.80
N ASP A 67 10.59 17.89 -15.19
CA ASP A 67 11.12 17.73 -16.54
C ASP A 67 9.98 17.41 -17.50
N THR A 68 9.71 18.32 -18.42
CA THR A 68 8.63 18.19 -19.41
C THR A 68 9.15 17.79 -20.80
N GLU A 69 10.45 17.63 -20.96
CA GLU A 69 11.11 17.35 -22.24
C GLU A 69 11.48 15.89 -22.43
N THR A 70 11.66 15.14 -21.32
CA THR A 70 12.19 13.78 -21.33
C THR A 70 11.16 12.79 -20.85
N VAL A 71 10.87 11.76 -21.65
CA VAL A 71 10.13 10.58 -21.19
C VAL A 71 11.07 9.75 -20.32
N ILE A 72 10.66 9.51 -19.08
CA ILE A 72 11.49 8.74 -18.14
C ILE A 72 11.61 7.28 -18.55
N THR A 73 12.84 6.79 -18.58
CA THR A 73 13.21 5.38 -18.69
C THR A 73 14.33 5.07 -17.71
N ILE A 74 14.75 3.82 -17.61
CA ILE A 74 15.85 3.41 -16.70
C ILE A 74 17.11 4.23 -16.96
N THR A 75 17.40 4.57 -18.22
CA THR A 75 18.62 5.26 -18.66
C THR A 75 18.40 6.67 -19.18
N ALA A 76 17.19 7.23 -19.04
CA ALA A 76 16.86 8.54 -19.65
C ALA A 76 17.63 9.72 -19.06
N PHE A 77 18.01 9.65 -17.80
CA PHE A 77 18.71 10.70 -17.08
C PHE A 77 20.13 10.26 -16.72
N GLY A 78 21.07 11.19 -16.80
CA GLY A 78 22.41 11.02 -16.24
C GLY A 78 22.40 10.93 -14.71
N PRO A 79 23.57 10.69 -14.08
CA PRO A 79 23.67 10.59 -12.64
C PRO A 79 23.25 11.87 -11.92
N GLY A 80 22.31 11.75 -10.98
CA GLY A 80 21.89 12.81 -10.07
C GLY A 80 22.31 12.51 -8.64
N TYR A 81 22.52 13.56 -7.84
CA TYR A 81 22.96 13.49 -6.45
C TYR A 81 22.22 14.50 -5.60
N LEU A 82 21.98 14.18 -4.35
CA LEU A 82 21.62 15.16 -3.32
C LEU A 82 22.85 15.96 -2.92
N ASP A 83 23.94 15.25 -2.61
CA ASP A 83 25.24 15.79 -2.25
C ASP A 83 26.35 14.77 -2.57
N LYS A 84 26.96 14.89 -3.73
CA LYS A 84 27.91 13.90 -4.26
C LYS A 84 29.07 13.58 -3.31
N ASP A 85 29.49 14.54 -2.49
CA ASP A 85 30.64 14.38 -1.60
C ASP A 85 30.27 13.72 -0.27
N ASN A 86 28.99 13.77 0.11
CA ASN A 86 28.51 13.26 1.38
C ASN A 86 27.66 11.97 1.27
N GLU A 87 27.10 11.66 0.12
CA GLU A 87 26.32 10.44 -0.08
C GLU A 87 27.18 9.17 0.05
N VAL A 88 26.65 8.17 0.77
CA VAL A 88 27.22 6.83 0.88
C VAL A 88 26.56 5.88 -0.11
N ILE A 89 25.26 6.02 -0.27
CA ILE A 89 24.43 5.37 -1.30
C ILE A 89 24.09 6.43 -2.34
N VAL A 90 24.10 6.08 -3.62
CA VAL A 90 23.84 7.02 -4.71
C VAL A 90 22.72 6.54 -5.61
N GLY A 91 22.10 7.48 -6.30
CA GLY A 91 21.09 7.20 -7.31
C GLY A 91 19.82 8.02 -7.11
N LEU A 92 19.45 8.80 -8.11
CA LEU A 92 18.20 9.55 -8.14
C LEU A 92 17.31 9.09 -9.29
N GLN A 93 16.03 9.31 -9.16
CA GLN A 93 15.04 9.01 -10.20
C GLN A 93 15.28 9.87 -11.47
N THR A 94 15.73 11.10 -11.28
CA THR A 94 16.16 12.04 -12.34
C THR A 94 17.59 12.50 -12.06
N ASP A 95 18.06 13.49 -12.79
CA ASP A 95 19.36 14.15 -12.59
C ASP A 95 19.36 15.18 -11.44
N GLU A 96 18.19 15.41 -10.80
CA GLU A 96 18.02 16.40 -9.72
C GLU A 96 17.12 15.86 -8.59
N PRO A 97 17.42 16.14 -7.31
CA PRO A 97 16.56 15.72 -6.20
C PRO A 97 15.14 16.30 -6.32
N LEU A 98 14.15 15.48 -6.06
CA LEU A 98 12.71 15.81 -6.05
C LEU A 98 12.16 16.33 -7.39
N LYS A 99 12.94 16.31 -8.48
CA LYS A 99 12.43 16.64 -9.81
C LYS A 99 11.57 15.50 -10.36
N ARG A 100 10.32 15.80 -10.73
CA ARG A 100 9.43 14.87 -11.40
C ARG A 100 9.79 14.75 -12.88
N ALA A 101 9.46 13.62 -13.48
CA ALA A 101 9.62 13.41 -14.92
C ALA A 101 8.32 12.83 -15.52
N CYS A 102 8.12 13.10 -16.81
CA CYS A 102 7.00 12.58 -17.56
C CYS A 102 7.10 11.06 -17.72
N ASN A 103 6.04 10.35 -17.35
CA ASN A 103 5.85 8.92 -17.62
C ASN A 103 4.48 8.70 -18.28
N PRO A 104 4.38 8.84 -19.61
CA PRO A 104 3.10 8.75 -20.32
C PRO A 104 2.65 7.31 -20.64
N PHE A 105 3.41 6.28 -20.29
CA PHE A 105 3.07 4.89 -20.63
C PHE A 105 1.75 4.44 -20.00
N GLY A 106 1.38 4.98 -18.82
CA GLY A 106 0.05 4.78 -18.23
C GLY A 106 -1.06 5.56 -18.94
N GLY A 107 -0.74 6.75 -19.48
CA GLY A 107 -1.67 7.61 -20.22
C GLY A 107 -1.18 9.05 -20.34
N MET A 108 -1.25 9.61 -21.55
CA MET A 108 -0.88 11.02 -21.81
C MET A 108 -1.75 12.02 -21.04
N ARG A 109 -3.06 11.72 -20.87
CA ARG A 109 -3.96 12.57 -20.09
C ARG A 109 -3.42 12.83 -18.69
N MET A 110 -2.93 11.79 -18.04
CA MET A 110 -2.38 11.90 -16.68
C MET A 110 -1.22 12.88 -16.62
N VAL A 111 -0.30 12.81 -17.56
CA VAL A 111 0.87 13.70 -17.61
C VAL A 111 0.47 15.15 -17.89
N ARG A 112 -0.45 15.38 -18.84
CA ARG A 112 -0.96 16.74 -19.17
C ARG A 112 -1.63 17.39 -17.96
N ASP A 113 -2.56 16.67 -17.31
CA ASP A 113 -3.32 17.18 -16.18
C ASP A 113 -2.38 17.47 -14.98
N ALA A 114 -1.40 16.59 -14.74
CA ALA A 114 -0.41 16.79 -13.69
C ALA A 114 0.52 17.98 -13.97
N CYS A 115 1.05 18.13 -15.17
CA CYS A 115 1.87 19.29 -15.55
C CYS A 115 1.08 20.60 -15.39
N LYS A 116 -0.13 20.64 -15.92
CA LYS A 116 -1.01 21.82 -15.86
C LYS A 116 -1.30 22.28 -14.43
N GLN A 117 -1.49 21.33 -13.50
CA GLN A 117 -1.73 21.65 -12.08
C GLN A 117 -0.63 22.52 -11.48
N TYR A 118 0.63 22.31 -11.90
CA TYR A 118 1.80 23.01 -11.37
C TYR A 118 2.33 24.10 -12.29
N GLY A 119 1.56 24.47 -13.33
CA GLY A 119 1.92 25.57 -14.25
C GLY A 119 2.95 25.18 -15.33
N TYR A 120 3.10 23.89 -15.61
CA TYR A 120 3.97 23.37 -16.67
C TYR A 120 3.14 22.88 -17.87
N GLU A 121 3.78 22.83 -19.03
CA GLU A 121 3.24 22.24 -20.26
C GLU A 121 4.14 21.10 -20.72
N VAL A 122 3.54 20.03 -21.22
CA VAL A 122 4.27 18.91 -21.81
C VAL A 122 4.89 19.37 -23.13
N SER A 123 6.14 18.99 -23.38
CA SER A 123 6.84 19.32 -24.62
C SER A 123 6.09 18.83 -25.86
N PRO A 124 6.02 19.65 -26.93
CA PRO A 124 5.47 19.21 -28.22
C PRO A 124 6.13 17.95 -28.77
N LYS A 125 7.39 17.68 -28.41
CA LYS A 125 8.11 16.46 -28.79
C LYS A 125 7.48 15.21 -28.20
N ILE A 126 7.17 15.23 -26.90
CA ILE A 126 6.49 14.12 -26.21
C ILE A 126 5.08 13.95 -26.76
N GLU A 127 4.35 15.06 -26.97
CA GLU A 127 3.01 15.03 -27.56
C GLU A 127 2.99 14.40 -28.95
N GLU A 128 3.95 14.73 -29.82
CA GLU A 128 4.02 14.16 -31.17
C GLU A 128 4.42 12.68 -31.15
N GLU A 129 5.35 12.26 -30.25
CA GLU A 129 5.71 10.86 -30.09
C GLU A 129 4.51 10.02 -29.64
N PHE A 130 3.82 10.46 -28.59
CA PHE A 130 2.69 9.70 -28.02
C PHE A 130 1.37 9.82 -28.80
N LYS A 131 1.30 10.68 -29.80
CA LYS A 131 0.18 10.74 -30.73
C LYS A 131 -0.06 9.39 -31.46
N TYR A 132 1.01 8.65 -31.71
CA TYR A 132 0.98 7.36 -32.40
C TYR A 132 1.09 6.16 -31.45
N HIS A 133 1.29 6.38 -30.17
CA HIS A 133 1.30 5.35 -29.16
C HIS A 133 -0.07 5.18 -28.52
N LYS A 134 -0.57 3.96 -28.52
CA LYS A 134 -1.74 3.60 -27.70
C LYS A 134 -1.25 3.28 -26.28
N THR A 135 -1.70 4.07 -25.32
CA THR A 135 -1.34 3.88 -23.92
C THR A 135 -2.27 2.88 -23.23
N HIS A 136 -1.90 2.44 -22.04
CA HIS A 136 -2.75 1.63 -21.19
C HIS A 136 -4.12 2.31 -20.96
N ASN A 137 -4.14 3.59 -20.64
CA ASN A 137 -5.37 4.36 -20.42
C ASN A 137 -6.29 4.37 -21.65
N ASP A 138 -5.74 4.60 -22.85
CA ASP A 138 -6.49 4.55 -24.10
C ASP A 138 -7.12 3.16 -24.33
N GLY A 139 -6.34 2.11 -24.05
CA GLY A 139 -6.79 0.72 -24.17
C GLY A 139 -7.96 0.43 -23.25
N VAL A 140 -7.84 0.77 -21.99
CA VAL A 140 -8.88 0.56 -20.97
C VAL A 140 -10.18 1.28 -21.35
N PHE A 141 -10.11 2.57 -21.65
CA PHE A 141 -11.29 3.34 -21.99
C PHE A 141 -11.93 2.95 -23.35
N SER A 142 -11.15 2.37 -24.26
CA SER A 142 -11.73 1.82 -25.50
C SER A 142 -12.52 0.54 -25.28
N ALA A 143 -12.24 -0.21 -24.19
CA ALA A 143 -12.81 -1.54 -23.91
C ALA A 143 -13.85 -1.55 -22.78
N TYR A 144 -13.95 -0.51 -21.96
CA TYR A 144 -14.92 -0.44 -20.88
C TYR A 144 -16.37 -0.55 -21.39
N THR A 145 -17.12 -1.45 -20.76
CA THR A 145 -18.56 -1.60 -21.00
C THR A 145 -19.35 -0.44 -20.42
N LYS A 146 -20.63 -0.34 -20.81
CA LYS A 146 -21.56 0.65 -20.26
C LYS A 146 -21.66 0.51 -18.74
N ASP A 147 -21.85 -0.71 -18.21
CA ASP A 147 -22.01 -0.98 -16.78
C ASP A 147 -20.79 -0.52 -15.99
N VAL A 148 -19.57 -0.79 -16.48
CA VAL A 148 -18.33 -0.32 -15.83
C VAL A 148 -18.26 1.20 -15.77
N ARG A 149 -18.62 1.88 -16.88
CA ARG A 149 -18.61 3.36 -16.95
C ARG A 149 -19.63 3.98 -15.99
N GLU A 150 -20.82 3.43 -15.92
CA GLU A 150 -21.89 3.89 -15.03
C GLU A 150 -21.54 3.63 -13.56
N ALA A 151 -21.09 2.42 -13.22
CA ALA A 151 -20.65 2.09 -11.87
C ALA A 151 -19.49 2.99 -11.38
N ARG A 152 -18.56 3.36 -12.28
CA ARG A 152 -17.48 4.30 -12.01
C ARG A 152 -18.01 5.72 -11.82
N HIS A 153 -18.94 6.15 -12.67
CA HIS A 153 -19.52 7.50 -12.65
C HIS A 153 -20.27 7.81 -11.35
N VAL A 154 -21.09 6.88 -10.89
CA VAL A 154 -21.86 7.05 -9.64
C VAL A 154 -21.07 6.72 -8.37
N GLY A 155 -19.87 6.14 -8.50
CA GLY A 155 -19.01 5.80 -7.36
C GLY A 155 -19.34 4.47 -6.68
N LEU A 156 -19.97 3.54 -7.39
CA LEU A 156 -20.04 2.14 -6.99
C LEU A 156 -18.66 1.47 -7.08
N LEU A 157 -17.87 1.82 -8.12
CA LEU A 157 -16.47 1.44 -8.25
C LEU A 157 -15.61 2.71 -8.25
N THR A 158 -14.55 2.74 -7.42
CA THR A 158 -13.68 3.91 -7.28
C THR A 158 -12.21 3.47 -7.13
N GLY A 159 -11.28 4.31 -7.64
CA GLY A 159 -9.85 4.06 -7.55
C GLY A 159 -9.34 2.99 -8.52
N LEU A 160 -10.04 2.77 -9.62
CA LEU A 160 -9.61 1.87 -10.69
C LEU A 160 -8.25 2.35 -11.25
N PRO A 161 -7.23 1.47 -11.38
CA PRO A 161 -5.91 1.83 -11.91
C PRO A 161 -5.94 1.92 -13.45
N ASP A 162 -6.83 2.76 -13.96
CA ASP A 162 -7.06 2.95 -15.41
C ASP A 162 -6.30 4.12 -16.01
N ALA A 163 -5.64 4.96 -15.19
CA ALA A 163 -4.93 6.16 -15.62
C ALA A 163 -3.50 6.31 -15.03
N TYR A 164 -3.01 5.31 -14.30
CA TYR A 164 -1.68 5.31 -13.70
C TYR A 164 -1.10 3.90 -13.71
N GLY A 165 0.19 3.75 -13.37
CA GLY A 165 0.86 2.47 -13.34
C GLY A 165 0.23 1.48 -12.35
N ARG A 166 0.27 0.20 -12.67
CA ARG A 166 -0.38 -0.86 -11.89
C ARG A 166 0.11 -0.93 -10.45
N GLY A 167 1.43 -0.81 -10.22
CA GLY A 167 2.02 -0.97 -8.89
C GLY A 167 1.82 -2.36 -8.29
N ARG A 168 2.08 -2.50 -6.99
CA ARG A 168 1.92 -3.73 -6.22
C ARG A 168 2.65 -4.94 -6.83
N ILE A 169 3.84 -4.66 -7.33
CA ILE A 169 4.83 -5.65 -7.75
C ILE A 169 6.06 -5.38 -6.91
N ILE A 170 6.48 -6.36 -6.12
CA ILE A 170 7.70 -6.28 -5.33
C ILE A 170 8.77 -7.10 -6.05
N GLY A 171 9.64 -6.45 -6.80
CA GLY A 171 10.81 -7.11 -7.36
C GLY A 171 11.69 -7.66 -6.25
N ASP A 172 12.27 -8.84 -6.43
CA ASP A 172 13.25 -9.33 -5.48
C ASP A 172 14.59 -8.62 -5.69
N TYR A 173 14.67 -7.38 -5.24
CA TYR A 173 15.85 -6.51 -5.39
C TYR A 173 17.10 -7.09 -4.73
N ARG A 174 16.95 -8.01 -3.76
CA ARG A 174 18.01 -8.74 -3.09
C ARG A 174 18.79 -9.63 -4.06
N ARG A 175 18.15 -10.09 -5.15
CA ARG A 175 18.79 -10.89 -6.21
C ARG A 175 19.96 -10.16 -6.87
N VAL A 176 19.83 -8.83 -7.05
CA VAL A 176 20.88 -8.00 -7.64
C VAL A 176 22.14 -8.03 -6.75
N ALA A 177 21.97 -7.89 -5.45
CA ALA A 177 23.09 -7.93 -4.49
C ALA A 177 23.70 -9.32 -4.38
N LEU A 178 22.89 -10.38 -4.28
CA LEU A 178 23.38 -11.74 -4.03
C LEU A 178 24.04 -12.36 -5.26
N TYR A 179 23.49 -12.13 -6.46
CA TYR A 179 23.89 -12.86 -7.65
C TYR A 179 24.62 -12.01 -8.69
N GLY A 180 24.43 -10.69 -8.68
CA GLY A 180 24.82 -9.84 -9.79
C GLY A 180 23.90 -10.00 -11.01
N VAL A 181 23.87 -8.97 -11.87
CA VAL A 181 22.91 -8.92 -12.98
C VAL A 181 23.26 -9.90 -14.11
N ASP A 182 24.54 -10.20 -14.34
CA ASP A 182 24.93 -11.16 -15.39
C ASP A 182 24.35 -12.55 -15.15
N ARG A 183 24.35 -13.02 -13.90
CA ARG A 183 23.72 -14.30 -13.55
C ARG A 183 22.19 -14.25 -13.76
N LEU A 184 21.55 -13.14 -13.40
CA LEU A 184 20.11 -12.99 -13.62
C LEU A 184 19.75 -13.01 -15.11
N ILE A 185 20.55 -12.38 -15.97
CA ILE A 185 20.40 -12.44 -17.43
C ILE A 185 20.56 -13.87 -17.92
N ALA A 186 21.59 -14.59 -17.45
CA ALA A 186 21.85 -15.97 -17.85
C ALA A 186 20.69 -16.92 -17.47
N GLU A 187 20.12 -16.76 -16.26
CA GLU A 187 18.95 -17.56 -15.85
C GLU A 187 17.71 -17.23 -16.68
N LYS A 188 17.44 -15.94 -16.97
CA LYS A 188 16.32 -15.56 -17.85
C LYS A 188 16.51 -16.06 -19.29
N GLN A 189 17.75 -16.08 -19.79
CA GLN A 189 18.04 -16.65 -21.10
C GLN A 189 17.83 -18.18 -21.11
N LYS A 190 18.28 -18.86 -20.06
CA LYS A 190 18.05 -20.30 -19.87
C LYS A 190 16.55 -20.63 -19.82
N ASP A 191 15.75 -19.85 -19.09
CA ASP A 191 14.30 -20.02 -19.05
C ASP A 191 13.66 -19.82 -20.44
N LYS A 192 14.15 -18.83 -21.19
CA LYS A 192 13.71 -18.57 -22.55
C LYS A 192 14.08 -19.71 -23.50
N ASP A 193 15.31 -20.24 -23.41
CA ASP A 193 15.79 -21.35 -24.22
C ASP A 193 15.09 -22.69 -23.87
N ALA A 194 14.52 -22.79 -22.67
CA ALA A 194 13.71 -23.94 -22.22
C ALA A 194 12.26 -23.91 -22.75
N LEU A 195 11.81 -22.78 -23.32
CA LEU A 195 10.53 -22.74 -24.02
C LEU A 195 10.60 -23.60 -25.30
N SER A 196 9.43 -23.94 -25.83
CA SER A 196 9.35 -24.69 -27.13
C SER A 196 10.11 -23.93 -28.23
N ASP A 197 10.94 -24.64 -29.01
CA ASP A 197 11.61 -24.07 -30.18
C ASP A 197 10.60 -23.47 -31.19
N VAL A 198 9.36 -23.94 -31.13
CA VAL A 198 8.25 -23.46 -31.96
C VAL A 198 7.06 -23.14 -31.06
N PRO A 199 7.01 -21.90 -30.48
CA PRO A 199 5.89 -21.51 -29.65
C PRO A 199 4.60 -21.48 -30.46
N THR A 200 3.59 -22.22 -30.03
CA THR A 200 2.32 -22.39 -30.74
C THR A 200 1.14 -21.80 -29.99
N THR A 201 1.30 -21.48 -28.74
CA THR A 201 0.24 -20.90 -27.89
C THR A 201 0.52 -19.45 -27.56
N GLU A 202 -0.54 -18.67 -27.35
CA GLU A 202 -0.42 -17.28 -26.88
C GLU A 202 0.44 -17.19 -25.59
N LYS A 203 0.27 -18.15 -24.68
CA LYS A 203 1.04 -18.20 -23.42
C LYS A 203 2.54 -18.31 -23.68
N GLU A 204 2.98 -19.18 -24.58
CA GLU A 204 4.40 -19.39 -24.91
C GLU A 204 4.99 -18.19 -25.65
N ILE A 205 4.28 -17.66 -26.64
CA ILE A 205 4.71 -16.48 -27.40
C ILE A 205 4.89 -15.29 -26.45
N ARG A 206 3.92 -15.08 -25.57
CA ARG A 206 3.96 -14.00 -24.61
C ARG A 206 5.07 -14.18 -23.57
N CYS A 207 5.30 -15.39 -23.08
CA CYS A 207 6.39 -15.68 -22.17
C CYS A 207 7.76 -15.36 -22.80
N ALA A 208 7.96 -15.73 -24.07
CA ALA A 208 9.17 -15.43 -24.82
C ALA A 208 9.40 -13.93 -25.00
N GLU A 209 8.34 -13.17 -25.28
CA GLU A 209 8.35 -11.70 -25.36
C GLU A 209 8.71 -11.07 -24.01
N GLU A 210 7.99 -11.46 -22.95
CA GLU A 210 8.22 -10.95 -21.58
C GLU A 210 9.66 -11.23 -21.11
N LEU A 211 10.21 -12.43 -21.35
CA LEU A 211 11.59 -12.75 -21.00
C LEU A 211 12.60 -11.91 -21.79
N SER A 212 12.32 -11.64 -23.07
CA SER A 212 13.17 -10.75 -23.89
C SER A 212 13.19 -9.32 -23.34
N ASP A 213 12.04 -8.81 -22.95
CA ASP A 213 11.90 -7.48 -22.33
C ASP A 213 12.59 -7.42 -20.95
N GLN A 214 12.47 -8.47 -20.14
CA GLN A 214 13.14 -8.59 -18.85
C GLN A 214 14.68 -8.56 -19.01
N ILE A 215 15.23 -9.32 -19.97
CA ILE A 215 16.67 -9.33 -20.27
C ILE A 215 17.14 -7.93 -20.70
N LYS A 216 16.36 -7.23 -21.52
CA LYS A 216 16.67 -5.85 -21.92
C LYS A 216 16.67 -4.91 -20.70
N ALA A 217 15.68 -4.99 -19.84
CA ALA A 217 15.60 -4.18 -18.62
C ALA A 217 16.79 -4.42 -17.67
N LEU A 218 17.25 -5.68 -17.53
CA LEU A 218 18.46 -5.99 -16.79
C LEU A 218 19.72 -5.34 -17.40
N LYS A 219 19.84 -5.32 -18.73
CA LYS A 219 20.94 -4.61 -19.41
C LYS A 219 20.86 -3.10 -19.21
N ASP A 220 19.66 -2.53 -19.24
CA ASP A 220 19.46 -1.10 -18.96
C ASP A 220 19.80 -0.77 -17.50
N MET A 221 19.55 -1.69 -16.57
CA MET A 221 19.94 -1.55 -15.15
C MET A 221 21.47 -1.53 -14.99
N ILE A 222 22.20 -2.38 -15.71
CA ILE A 222 23.69 -2.35 -15.75
C ILE A 222 24.18 -0.98 -16.27
N ALA A 223 23.61 -0.49 -17.37
CA ALA A 223 23.99 0.79 -17.95
C ALA A 223 23.72 1.95 -16.98
N MET A 224 22.59 1.94 -16.28
CA MET A 224 22.27 2.92 -15.23
C MET A 224 23.31 2.91 -14.11
N ALA A 225 23.63 1.75 -13.54
CA ALA A 225 24.60 1.62 -12.45
C ALA A 225 26.01 2.04 -12.91
N ALA A 226 26.40 1.66 -14.13
CA ALA A 226 27.69 2.05 -14.73
C ALA A 226 27.82 3.57 -14.88
N SER A 227 26.73 4.30 -15.14
CA SER A 227 26.74 5.76 -15.17
C SER A 227 27.12 6.42 -13.85
N TYR A 228 26.84 5.73 -12.73
CA TYR A 228 27.27 6.11 -11.38
C TYR A 228 28.66 5.57 -11.00
N GLY A 229 29.31 4.81 -11.90
CA GLY A 229 30.65 4.22 -11.69
C GLY A 229 30.62 2.86 -10.98
N PHE A 230 29.50 2.16 -10.96
CA PHE A 230 29.37 0.85 -10.30
C PHE A 230 29.16 -0.29 -11.30
N ASP A 231 29.79 -1.43 -11.01
CA ASP A 231 29.67 -2.68 -11.75
C ASP A 231 28.77 -3.67 -10.99
N ILE A 232 27.48 -3.66 -11.32
CA ILE A 232 26.50 -4.59 -10.74
C ILE A 232 26.36 -5.90 -11.52
N THR A 233 27.21 -6.16 -12.51
CA THR A 233 27.22 -7.45 -13.22
C THR A 233 27.59 -8.59 -12.31
N ARG A 234 28.40 -8.33 -11.28
CA ARG A 234 28.88 -9.25 -10.26
C ARG A 234 28.09 -9.16 -8.93
N PRO A 235 28.15 -10.20 -8.08
CA PRO A 235 27.63 -10.13 -6.72
C PRO A 235 28.28 -9.01 -5.89
N ALA A 236 27.53 -8.50 -4.90
CA ALA A 236 28.06 -7.55 -3.93
C ALA A 236 29.15 -8.19 -3.02
N GLU A 237 30.25 -7.49 -2.83
CA GLU A 237 31.39 -7.99 -2.04
C GLU A 237 31.35 -7.58 -0.57
N ASN A 238 30.58 -6.52 -0.23
CA ASN A 238 30.46 -5.97 1.11
C ASN A 238 29.09 -5.40 1.39
N ALA A 239 28.80 -5.01 2.61
CA ALA A 239 27.51 -4.52 3.04
C ALA A 239 27.08 -3.23 2.29
N LYS A 240 28.00 -2.30 2.06
CA LYS A 240 27.70 -1.08 1.29
C LYS A 240 27.28 -1.41 -0.14
N GLU A 241 28.02 -2.29 -0.81
CA GLU A 241 27.62 -2.75 -2.15
C GLU A 241 26.30 -3.50 -2.13
N ALA A 242 26.01 -4.33 -1.11
CA ALA A 242 24.76 -5.05 -1.01
C ALA A 242 23.56 -4.09 -0.96
N VAL A 243 23.65 -3.02 -0.17
CA VAL A 243 22.60 -1.97 -0.14
C VAL A 243 22.52 -1.23 -1.47
N GLN A 244 23.66 -0.84 -2.06
CA GLN A 244 23.71 -0.10 -3.32
C GLN A 244 23.15 -0.91 -4.50
N TRP A 245 23.50 -2.20 -4.63
CA TRP A 245 22.98 -3.08 -5.67
C TRP A 245 21.47 -3.30 -5.54
N LEU A 246 21.01 -3.56 -4.33
CA LEU A 246 19.58 -3.66 -4.02
C LEU A 246 18.86 -2.36 -4.38
N TYR A 247 19.42 -1.20 -4.03
CA TYR A 247 18.83 0.09 -4.33
C TYR A 247 18.80 0.36 -5.85
N PHE A 248 19.83 -0.01 -6.62
CA PHE A 248 19.80 0.12 -8.08
C PHE A 248 18.69 -0.74 -8.71
N GLY A 249 18.46 -1.95 -8.19
CA GLY A 249 17.32 -2.77 -8.62
C GLY A 249 15.97 -2.07 -8.36
N TYR A 250 15.81 -1.48 -7.19
CA TYR A 250 14.62 -0.70 -6.84
C TYR A 250 14.49 0.57 -7.70
N LEU A 251 15.59 1.30 -7.86
CA LEU A 251 15.63 2.55 -8.65
C LEU A 251 15.24 2.32 -10.12
N ALA A 252 15.66 1.21 -10.71
CA ALA A 252 15.24 0.85 -12.06
C ALA A 252 13.71 0.69 -12.15
N GLY A 253 13.09 0.05 -11.16
CA GLY A 253 11.63 -0.09 -11.08
C GLY A 253 10.91 1.26 -11.02
N ILE A 254 11.34 2.18 -10.16
CA ILE A 254 10.70 3.49 -10.01
C ILE A 254 10.95 4.45 -11.18
N LYS A 255 12.01 4.21 -11.97
CA LYS A 255 12.25 4.95 -13.22
C LYS A 255 11.40 4.43 -14.37
N GLU A 256 11.10 3.15 -14.40
CA GLU A 256 10.36 2.53 -15.49
C GLU A 256 8.86 2.78 -15.42
N GLN A 257 8.27 2.75 -14.23
CA GLN A 257 6.82 2.87 -14.07
C GLN A 257 6.43 3.93 -13.03
N ASN A 258 5.16 4.36 -13.09
CA ASN A 258 4.55 5.23 -12.11
C ASN A 258 3.44 4.52 -11.32
N GLY A 259 3.75 3.33 -10.82
CA GLY A 259 2.81 2.50 -10.06
C GLY A 259 2.21 3.20 -8.84
N ALA A 260 1.02 2.78 -8.48
CA ALA A 260 0.35 3.30 -7.29
C ALA A 260 1.08 2.92 -6.00
N ALA A 261 1.82 1.81 -6.01
CA ALA A 261 2.62 1.35 -4.88
C ALA A 261 3.95 0.79 -5.37
N MET A 262 5.03 1.42 -4.94
CA MET A 262 6.41 1.04 -5.29
C MET A 262 7.11 0.49 -4.06
N SER A 263 6.59 -0.63 -3.53
CA SER A 263 7.05 -1.24 -2.28
C SER A 263 8.46 -1.80 -2.39
N LEU A 264 9.25 -1.65 -1.32
CA LEU A 264 10.64 -2.12 -1.26
C LEU A 264 10.71 -3.63 -1.03
N GLY A 265 9.97 -4.12 -0.03
CA GLY A 265 9.91 -5.54 0.22
C GLY A 265 10.21 -5.96 1.65
N ARG A 266 11.16 -6.87 1.82
CA ARG A 266 11.65 -7.39 3.10
C ARG A 266 13.16 -7.54 3.01
N THR A 267 13.87 -6.47 3.30
CA THR A 267 15.30 -6.35 3.01
C THR A 267 16.18 -6.45 4.25
N SER A 268 15.65 -6.09 5.42
CA SER A 268 16.45 -5.91 6.65
C SER A 268 17.19 -7.18 7.08
N THR A 269 16.52 -8.33 7.12
CA THR A 269 17.14 -9.60 7.51
C THR A 269 18.21 -10.06 6.51
N PHE A 270 17.96 -9.84 5.22
CA PHE A 270 18.93 -10.13 4.16
C PHE A 270 20.19 -9.26 4.28
N LEU A 271 20.02 -7.95 4.43
CA LEU A 271 21.15 -7.03 4.54
C LEU A 271 21.96 -7.23 5.82
N ASP A 272 21.30 -7.62 6.92
CA ASP A 272 21.98 -7.92 8.19
C ASP A 272 23.09 -8.95 8.04
N ILE A 273 22.93 -9.94 7.16
CA ILE A 273 23.92 -10.97 6.90
C ILE A 273 25.26 -10.35 6.42
N TYR A 274 25.17 -9.36 5.54
CA TYR A 274 26.35 -8.63 5.05
C TYR A 274 26.93 -7.71 6.12
N PHE A 275 26.08 -6.97 6.84
CA PHE A 275 26.53 -6.07 7.92
C PHE A 275 27.24 -6.84 9.02
N GLU A 276 26.65 -7.93 9.52
CA GLU A 276 27.25 -8.72 10.59
C GLU A 276 28.55 -9.40 10.15
N ARG A 277 28.65 -9.84 8.90
CA ARG A 277 29.92 -10.37 8.35
C ARG A 277 31.01 -9.31 8.37
N ASP A 278 30.72 -8.12 7.88
CA ASP A 278 31.70 -7.05 7.71
C ASP A 278 32.10 -6.44 9.09
N ILE A 279 31.15 -6.31 10.01
CA ILE A 279 31.42 -5.86 11.40
C ILE A 279 32.31 -6.88 12.13
N LYS A 280 31.99 -8.18 12.05
CA LYS A 280 32.80 -9.25 12.66
C LYS A 280 34.23 -9.34 12.09
N ALA A 281 34.36 -9.00 10.81
CA ALA A 281 35.66 -8.93 10.15
C ALA A 281 36.45 -7.64 10.47
N GLY A 282 35.87 -6.69 11.21
CA GLY A 282 36.50 -5.41 11.53
C GLY A 282 36.58 -4.46 10.33
N LEU A 283 35.79 -4.71 9.29
CA LEU A 283 35.75 -3.90 8.07
C LEU A 283 34.76 -2.73 8.19
N MET A 284 33.89 -2.76 9.18
CA MET A 284 32.83 -1.80 9.41
C MET A 284 32.52 -1.66 10.89
N THR A 285 32.15 -0.47 11.32
CA THR A 285 31.65 -0.17 12.67
C THR A 285 30.11 -0.13 12.70
N GLU A 286 29.50 -0.20 13.89
CA GLU A 286 28.04 -0.02 14.06
C GLU A 286 27.57 1.36 13.57
N SER A 287 28.40 2.40 13.75
CA SER A 287 28.10 3.75 13.26
C SER A 287 28.07 3.84 11.73
N GLU A 288 29.02 3.20 11.06
CA GLU A 288 29.05 3.14 9.59
C GLU A 288 27.89 2.28 9.04
N ALA A 289 27.52 1.22 9.72
CA ALA A 289 26.35 0.42 9.36
C ALA A 289 25.06 1.22 9.44
N GLN A 290 24.88 2.01 10.51
CA GLN A 290 23.73 2.90 10.66
C GLN A 290 23.74 4.01 9.61
N GLU A 291 24.90 4.62 9.32
CA GLU A 291 25.04 5.68 8.30
C GLU A 291 24.60 5.19 6.91
N ILE A 292 24.96 3.96 6.52
CA ILE A 292 24.53 3.36 5.26
C ILE A 292 23.00 3.20 5.24
N MET A 293 22.40 2.73 6.33
CA MET A 293 20.95 2.57 6.42
C MET A 293 20.22 3.92 6.41
N ASP A 294 20.76 4.92 7.10
CA ASP A 294 20.20 6.27 7.10
C ASP A 294 20.20 6.88 5.69
N ASP A 295 21.32 6.78 4.98
CA ASP A 295 21.43 7.31 3.62
C ASP A 295 20.55 6.53 2.62
N PHE A 296 20.46 5.21 2.74
CA PHE A 296 19.54 4.38 1.97
C PHE A 296 18.09 4.84 2.14
N VAL A 297 17.64 5.01 3.38
CA VAL A 297 16.27 5.47 3.66
C VAL A 297 16.06 6.91 3.16
N LEU A 298 17.06 7.79 3.25
CA LEU A 298 16.98 9.13 2.70
C LEU A 298 16.75 9.11 1.17
N HIS A 299 17.44 8.22 0.45
CA HIS A 299 17.25 8.01 -0.98
C HIS A 299 15.85 7.50 -1.33
N LEU A 300 15.29 6.58 -0.52
CA LEU A 300 13.90 6.15 -0.67
C LEU A 300 12.93 7.34 -0.50
N ARG A 301 13.20 8.25 0.44
CA ARG A 301 12.38 9.44 0.68
C ARG A 301 12.45 10.48 -0.44
N MET A 302 13.44 10.41 -1.33
CA MET A 302 13.57 11.31 -2.49
C MET A 302 12.79 10.84 -3.72
N ALA A 303 12.32 9.61 -3.76
CA ALA A 303 11.53 9.09 -4.87
C ALA A 303 10.19 9.84 -5.01
N ARG A 304 9.86 10.28 -6.24
CA ARG A 304 8.63 11.01 -6.55
C ARG A 304 8.12 10.66 -7.94
N HIS A 305 6.80 10.50 -8.06
CA HIS A 305 6.14 10.45 -9.36
C HIS A 305 5.35 11.73 -9.63
N LEU A 306 5.16 12.06 -10.90
CA LEU A 306 4.25 13.11 -11.32
C LEU A 306 2.81 12.57 -11.27
N ARG A 307 1.95 13.15 -10.42
CA ARG A 307 0.59 12.69 -10.16
C ARG A 307 -0.46 13.71 -10.58
N THR A 308 -1.63 13.22 -10.95
CA THR A 308 -2.79 14.08 -11.29
C THR A 308 -3.41 14.69 -10.04
N PRO A 309 -4.17 15.82 -10.17
CA PRO A 309 -4.96 16.37 -9.08
C PRO A 309 -5.91 15.35 -8.45
N GLU A 310 -6.57 14.54 -9.29
CA GLU A 310 -7.50 13.49 -8.84
C GLU A 310 -6.79 12.42 -7.99
N TYR A 311 -5.56 12.04 -8.39
CA TYR A 311 -4.74 11.12 -7.60
C TYR A 311 -4.39 11.71 -6.24
N ASN A 312 -3.94 12.96 -6.22
CA ASN A 312 -3.55 13.65 -4.99
C ASN A 312 -4.74 13.80 -4.03
N GLU A 313 -5.94 14.11 -4.53
CA GLU A 313 -7.17 14.17 -3.74
C GLU A 313 -7.55 12.78 -3.18
N LEU A 314 -7.47 11.74 -4.01
CA LEU A 314 -7.86 10.38 -3.64
C LEU A 314 -6.95 9.77 -2.57
N PHE A 315 -5.64 10.06 -2.63
CA PHE A 315 -4.62 9.39 -1.84
C PHE A 315 -3.90 10.29 -0.81
N GLY A 316 -4.33 11.52 -0.63
CA GLY A 316 -3.74 12.45 0.34
C GLY A 316 -2.34 12.93 -0.06
N GLY A 317 -2.18 13.36 -1.31
CA GLY A 317 -0.93 13.80 -1.92
C GLY A 317 -0.37 12.82 -2.94
N ASP A 318 0.95 12.74 -3.05
CA ASP A 318 1.68 11.92 -4.02
C ASP A 318 2.50 10.77 -3.37
N PRO A 319 1.89 9.94 -2.49
CA PRO A 319 2.64 8.88 -1.83
C PRO A 319 3.13 7.83 -2.84
N MET A 320 4.32 7.30 -2.57
CA MET A 320 4.91 6.20 -3.35
C MET A 320 4.58 4.83 -2.77
N TRP A 321 4.13 4.78 -1.50
CA TRP A 321 3.94 3.57 -0.69
C TRP A 321 5.15 2.64 -0.76
N ILE A 322 6.30 3.19 -0.41
CA ILE A 322 7.55 2.46 -0.27
C ILE A 322 7.47 1.67 1.02
N THR A 323 6.95 0.46 0.94
CA THR A 323 6.71 -0.37 2.12
C THR A 323 7.85 -1.34 2.34
N GLU A 324 8.38 -1.35 3.56
CA GLU A 324 9.37 -2.32 4.03
C GLU A 324 8.81 -3.11 5.19
N ALA A 325 8.87 -4.44 5.12
CA ALA A 325 8.42 -5.36 6.16
C ALA A 325 9.60 -5.82 7.02
N VAL A 326 9.44 -5.81 8.34
CA VAL A 326 10.47 -6.22 9.31
C VAL A 326 9.89 -7.21 10.33
N GLY A 327 10.73 -8.10 10.85
CA GLY A 327 10.33 -9.09 11.86
C GLY A 327 9.68 -10.34 11.26
N GLY A 328 8.68 -10.88 11.93
CA GLY A 328 8.05 -12.15 11.59
C GLY A 328 8.84 -13.38 12.05
N ILE A 329 8.32 -14.56 11.73
CA ILE A 329 8.85 -15.86 12.15
C ILE A 329 9.16 -16.71 10.92
N GLY A 330 10.32 -17.38 10.90
CA GLY A 330 10.68 -18.37 9.89
C GLY A 330 9.87 -19.66 10.04
N GLU A 331 9.75 -20.43 8.96
CA GLU A 331 9.08 -21.75 9.00
C GLU A 331 9.76 -22.73 9.98
N ASP A 332 11.02 -22.50 10.32
CA ASP A 332 11.79 -23.27 11.31
C ASP A 332 11.53 -22.81 12.77
N GLY A 333 10.65 -21.83 12.97
CA GLY A 333 10.27 -21.28 14.27
C GLY A 333 11.19 -20.20 14.83
N ARG A 334 12.33 -19.89 14.17
CA ARG A 334 13.17 -18.78 14.59
C ARG A 334 12.53 -17.45 14.19
N HIS A 335 12.57 -16.44 15.06
CA HIS A 335 12.18 -15.10 14.66
C HIS A 335 13.21 -14.49 13.68
N MET A 336 12.72 -13.63 12.79
CA MET A 336 13.54 -13.00 11.75
C MET A 336 13.93 -11.55 12.09
N VAL A 337 13.82 -11.18 13.35
CA VAL A 337 14.34 -9.91 13.88
C VAL A 337 15.86 -10.00 13.95
N THR A 338 16.54 -9.04 13.36
CA THR A 338 17.99 -8.92 13.35
C THR A 338 18.42 -7.53 13.82
N LYS A 339 19.70 -7.28 14.02
CA LYS A 339 20.18 -5.92 14.34
C LYS A 339 19.78 -4.91 13.26
N ASN A 340 19.76 -5.32 12.00
CA ASN A 340 19.38 -4.41 10.93
C ASN A 340 17.86 -4.09 10.92
N SER A 341 17.02 -4.92 11.52
CA SER A 341 15.63 -4.56 11.81
C SER A 341 15.55 -3.33 12.75
N TYR A 342 16.39 -3.32 13.78
CA TYR A 342 16.51 -2.16 14.69
C TYR A 342 17.10 -0.94 13.97
N ARG A 343 18.17 -1.10 13.14
CA ARG A 343 18.77 0.01 12.37
C ARG A 343 17.78 0.65 11.42
N MET A 344 16.92 -0.14 10.77
CA MET A 344 15.87 0.35 9.88
C MET A 344 14.89 1.27 10.63
N LEU A 345 14.43 0.87 11.82
CA LEU A 345 13.54 1.70 12.62
C LEU A 345 14.25 2.92 13.24
N ASN A 346 15.54 2.79 13.55
CA ASN A 346 16.34 3.89 14.09
C ASN A 346 16.50 5.07 13.10
N THR A 347 16.30 4.82 11.80
CA THR A 347 16.28 5.90 10.79
C THR A 347 15.17 6.92 11.06
N LEU A 348 14.08 6.53 11.75
CA LEU A 348 13.01 7.45 12.16
C LEU A 348 13.47 8.49 13.18
N TYR A 349 14.49 8.16 14.00
CA TYR A 349 15.13 9.09 14.91
C TYR A 349 16.23 9.90 14.22
N ASN A 350 17.11 9.26 13.48
CA ASN A 350 18.25 9.91 12.84
C ASN A 350 17.86 10.88 11.71
N LEU A 351 16.79 10.57 10.97
CA LEU A 351 16.29 11.33 9.82
C LEU A 351 14.99 12.08 10.10
N ASN A 352 14.53 12.13 11.33
CA ASN A 352 13.17 12.52 11.74
C ASN A 352 12.10 11.55 11.21
N ALA A 353 10.97 11.48 11.93
CA ALA A 353 9.82 10.70 11.52
C ALA A 353 9.31 11.16 10.16
N ALA A 354 8.90 10.20 9.33
CA ALA A 354 8.30 10.45 8.03
C ALA A 354 7.31 9.35 7.67
N ALA A 355 6.40 9.68 6.77
CA ALA A 355 5.40 8.74 6.28
C ALA A 355 6.01 7.60 5.45
N GLU A 356 7.17 7.84 4.82
CA GLU A 356 7.84 6.88 3.95
C GLU A 356 9.33 6.73 4.34
N PRO A 357 9.86 5.51 4.21
CA PRO A 357 9.18 4.27 3.86
C PRO A 357 8.09 3.91 4.88
N ASN A 358 6.99 3.28 4.40
CA ASN A 358 5.93 2.76 5.26
C ASN A 358 6.44 1.48 5.93
N LEU A 359 6.81 1.58 7.20
CA LEU A 359 7.44 0.50 7.95
C LEU A 359 6.37 -0.40 8.56
N THR A 360 6.36 -1.66 8.14
CA THR A 360 5.42 -2.69 8.59
C THR A 360 6.12 -3.71 9.46
N VAL A 361 5.70 -3.83 10.70
CA VAL A 361 6.15 -4.88 11.61
C VAL A 361 5.27 -6.11 11.41
N LEU A 362 5.90 -7.23 11.04
CA LEU A 362 5.25 -8.53 10.98
C LEU A 362 5.20 -9.08 12.41
N TRP A 363 4.03 -8.94 13.04
CA TRP A 363 3.81 -9.30 14.43
C TRP A 363 3.59 -10.79 14.59
N SER A 364 4.21 -11.37 15.62
CA SER A 364 3.90 -12.69 16.15
C SER A 364 4.01 -12.68 17.66
N GLU A 365 3.25 -13.53 18.33
CA GLU A 365 3.38 -13.73 19.78
C GLU A 365 4.79 -14.17 20.16
N ASN A 366 5.47 -14.89 19.28
CA ASN A 366 6.81 -15.45 19.50
C ASN A 366 7.97 -14.49 19.19
N LEU A 367 7.70 -13.21 18.95
CA LEU A 367 8.74 -12.19 18.81
C LEU A 367 9.45 -11.91 20.16
N PRO A 368 10.74 -11.54 20.16
CA PRO A 368 11.46 -11.16 21.37
C PRO A 368 10.80 -10.00 22.12
N GLU A 369 10.75 -10.08 23.45
CA GLU A 369 10.16 -9.02 24.29
C GLU A 369 10.88 -7.67 24.15
N ASN A 370 12.21 -7.66 24.00
CA ASN A 370 12.95 -6.43 23.73
C ASN A 370 12.53 -5.78 22.42
N TRP A 371 12.27 -6.57 21.38
CA TRP A 371 11.77 -6.07 20.11
C TRP A 371 10.35 -5.51 20.24
N LYS A 372 9.43 -6.24 20.90
CA LYS A 372 8.05 -5.77 21.12
C LYS A 372 8.03 -4.42 21.85
N LYS A 373 8.87 -4.26 22.89
CA LYS A 373 8.99 -2.98 23.61
C LYS A 373 9.59 -1.87 22.74
N PHE A 374 10.60 -2.19 21.94
CA PHE A 374 11.24 -1.23 21.04
C PHE A 374 10.26 -0.70 19.99
N ILE A 375 9.53 -1.58 19.29
CA ILE A 375 8.55 -1.16 18.28
C ILE A 375 7.38 -0.38 18.89
N ALA A 376 6.91 -0.74 20.09
CA ALA A 376 5.88 0.03 20.79
C ALA A 376 6.37 1.44 21.12
N LYS A 377 7.63 1.56 21.61
CA LYS A 377 8.25 2.87 21.85
C LYS A 377 8.35 3.69 20.57
N VAL A 378 8.82 3.10 19.47
CA VAL A 378 8.90 3.79 18.18
C VAL A 378 7.52 4.27 17.71
N SER A 379 6.46 3.49 17.90
CA SER A 379 5.09 3.92 17.57
C SER A 379 4.64 5.11 18.42
N ILE A 380 4.91 5.08 19.74
CA ILE A 380 4.56 6.18 20.65
C ILE A 380 5.30 7.47 20.26
N ASP A 381 6.58 7.34 19.90
CA ASP A 381 7.44 8.50 19.61
C ASP A 381 7.17 9.11 18.22
N THR A 382 6.67 8.31 17.24
CA THR A 382 6.74 8.70 15.82
C THR A 382 5.46 8.55 15.01
N ASP A 383 4.49 7.77 15.46
CA ASP A 383 3.28 7.39 14.69
C ASP A 383 3.58 6.83 13.28
N ALA A 384 4.79 6.28 13.07
CA ALA A 384 5.28 5.88 11.76
C ALA A 384 5.16 4.38 11.44
N LEU A 385 4.79 3.55 12.41
CA LEU A 385 4.70 2.10 12.24
C LEU A 385 3.27 1.61 12.04
N GLN A 386 3.17 0.51 11.27
CA GLN A 386 1.99 -0.35 11.26
C GLN A 386 2.39 -1.79 11.58
N TYR A 387 1.40 -2.59 11.91
CA TYR A 387 1.57 -3.98 12.33
C TYR A 387 0.68 -4.89 11.52
N GLU A 388 1.21 -6.03 11.11
CA GLU A 388 0.44 -7.10 10.46
C GLU A 388 0.73 -8.44 11.12
N ASN A 389 -0.30 -9.24 11.28
CA ASN A 389 -0.25 -10.51 11.99
C ASN A 389 0.41 -11.59 11.13
N ASP A 390 1.69 -11.84 11.37
CA ASP A 390 2.45 -12.88 10.68
C ASP A 390 1.85 -14.28 10.90
N ASP A 391 1.29 -14.54 12.08
CA ASP A 391 0.75 -15.85 12.41
C ASP A 391 -0.50 -16.21 11.59
N VAL A 392 -1.28 -15.23 11.11
CA VAL A 392 -2.42 -15.48 10.21
C VAL A 392 -2.02 -15.42 8.74
N MET A 393 -0.92 -14.75 8.37
CA MET A 393 -0.46 -14.61 6.98
C MET A 393 0.51 -15.71 6.56
N ARG A 394 1.46 -16.11 7.43
CA ARG A 394 2.48 -17.11 7.14
C ARG A 394 1.91 -18.44 6.60
N PRO A 395 0.76 -18.97 7.05
CA PRO A 395 0.16 -20.18 6.48
C PRO A 395 -0.16 -20.07 4.98
N TYR A 396 -0.37 -18.88 4.44
CA TYR A 396 -0.69 -18.63 3.02
C TYR A 396 0.52 -18.24 2.16
N TYR A 397 1.54 -17.61 2.76
CA TYR A 397 2.64 -16.98 2.02
C TYR A 397 4.02 -17.54 2.38
N GLY A 398 4.12 -18.44 3.38
CA GLY A 398 5.42 -18.87 3.91
C GLY A 398 6.11 -17.75 4.70
N ASP A 399 7.43 -17.82 4.83
CA ASP A 399 8.22 -16.88 5.64
C ASP A 399 8.99 -15.82 4.81
N ASP A 400 8.96 -15.90 3.47
CA ASP A 400 9.60 -14.92 2.59
C ASP A 400 8.56 -14.15 1.77
N TYR A 401 7.69 -13.46 2.48
CA TYR A 401 6.72 -12.52 1.91
C TYR A 401 6.99 -11.10 2.42
N ALA A 402 6.46 -10.14 1.70
CA ALA A 402 6.47 -8.73 2.07
C ALA A 402 5.10 -8.10 1.81
N ILE A 403 4.96 -6.87 2.26
CA ILE A 403 3.72 -6.11 2.14
C ILE A 403 3.82 -5.12 0.99
N ALA A 404 2.89 -5.20 0.06
CA ALA A 404 2.75 -4.21 -0.99
C ALA A 404 1.76 -3.12 -0.58
N CYS A 405 2.13 -1.87 -0.81
CA CYS A 405 1.29 -0.72 -0.51
C CYS A 405 1.01 -0.61 0.99
N CYS A 406 -0.21 -0.95 1.38
CA CYS A 406 -0.75 -0.75 2.71
C CYS A 406 -0.75 -2.04 3.54
N VAL A 407 -1.40 -3.09 3.01
CA VAL A 407 -1.77 -4.29 3.80
C VAL A 407 -1.74 -5.60 2.99
N SER A 408 -1.20 -5.59 1.77
CA SER A 408 -1.30 -6.73 0.84
C SER A 408 -0.06 -7.61 0.89
N ALA A 409 -0.19 -8.82 1.40
CA ALA A 409 0.92 -9.77 1.44
C ALA A 409 1.16 -10.45 0.09
N MET A 410 2.44 -10.65 -0.27
CA MET A 410 2.86 -11.46 -1.42
C MET A 410 4.27 -12.01 -1.22
N ARG A 411 4.53 -13.20 -1.76
CA ARG A 411 5.87 -13.82 -1.71
C ARG A 411 6.82 -13.04 -2.60
N VAL A 412 7.95 -12.64 -2.06
CA VAL A 412 8.92 -11.79 -2.76
C VAL A 412 9.51 -12.53 -3.95
N GLY A 413 9.48 -11.90 -5.12
CA GLY A 413 9.99 -12.47 -6.37
C GLY A 413 9.21 -13.67 -6.94
N LYS A 414 8.08 -14.06 -6.33
CA LYS A 414 7.25 -15.21 -6.75
C LYS A 414 5.80 -14.85 -7.04
N ASP A 415 5.30 -13.82 -6.39
CA ASP A 415 3.94 -13.33 -6.56
C ASP A 415 3.95 -11.91 -7.14
N MET A 416 2.95 -11.59 -7.92
CA MET A 416 2.61 -10.22 -8.28
C MET A 416 1.14 -9.97 -8.05
N GLN A 417 0.75 -8.71 -7.81
CA GLN A 417 -0.62 -8.37 -7.60
C GLN A 417 -1.16 -7.48 -8.72
N PHE A 418 -2.29 -7.89 -9.26
CA PHE A 418 -3.14 -7.04 -10.06
C PHE A 418 -3.87 -6.09 -9.13
N PHE A 419 -3.37 -4.85 -9.06
CA PHE A 419 -3.85 -3.83 -8.13
C PHE A 419 -5.33 -3.50 -8.35
N GLY A 420 -6.07 -3.40 -7.25
CA GLY A 420 -7.52 -3.23 -7.26
C GLY A 420 -8.00 -1.82 -6.98
N ALA A 421 -9.31 -1.74 -7.06
CA ALA A 421 -10.13 -0.59 -6.72
C ALA A 421 -10.91 -0.87 -5.44
N ARG A 422 -12.02 -0.17 -5.26
CA ARG A 422 -12.99 -0.42 -4.17
C ARG A 422 -14.41 -0.44 -4.73
N ALA A 423 -15.19 -1.43 -4.30
CA ALA A 423 -16.63 -1.43 -4.44
C ALA A 423 -17.25 -0.81 -3.18
N ASN A 424 -18.10 0.19 -3.35
CA ASN A 424 -18.82 0.84 -2.26
C ASN A 424 -20.06 0.01 -1.91
N ILE A 425 -19.98 -0.82 -0.88
CA ILE A 425 -21.05 -1.75 -0.50
C ILE A 425 -22.19 -1.06 0.27
N ALA A 426 -21.95 0.08 0.93
CA ALA A 426 -23.03 0.91 1.47
C ALA A 426 -23.89 1.50 0.34
N LYS A 427 -23.25 1.95 -0.73
CA LYS A 427 -23.97 2.42 -1.92
C LYS A 427 -24.68 1.28 -2.68
N LEU A 428 -24.11 0.07 -2.69
CA LEU A 428 -24.80 -1.11 -3.23
C LEU A 428 -26.13 -1.35 -2.52
N MET A 429 -26.18 -1.24 -1.19
CA MET A 429 -27.42 -1.33 -0.42
C MET A 429 -28.42 -0.25 -0.81
N MET A 430 -27.97 1.02 -0.92
CA MET A 430 -28.81 2.14 -1.35
C MET A 430 -29.39 1.93 -2.75
N MET A 431 -28.57 1.44 -3.68
CA MET A 431 -29.00 1.08 -5.02
C MET A 431 -30.00 -0.09 -5.01
N ALA A 432 -29.81 -1.09 -4.16
CA ALA A 432 -30.69 -2.26 -4.06
C ALA A 432 -32.10 -1.87 -3.58
N ILE A 433 -32.24 -1.01 -2.59
CA ILE A 433 -33.54 -0.52 -2.14
C ILE A 433 -34.23 0.39 -3.19
N ASN A 434 -33.44 1.02 -4.04
CA ASN A 434 -33.89 1.91 -5.12
C ASN A 434 -34.04 1.22 -6.50
N GLY A 435 -34.06 -0.12 -6.52
CA GLY A 435 -34.35 -0.86 -7.75
C GLY A 435 -33.30 -0.71 -8.85
N GLY A 436 -32.02 -0.57 -8.47
CA GLY A 436 -30.91 -0.41 -9.38
C GLY A 436 -30.59 1.03 -9.76
N ARG A 437 -31.24 2.01 -9.14
CA ARG A 437 -31.04 3.45 -9.38
C ARG A 437 -30.11 4.08 -8.36
N ASP A 438 -29.35 5.07 -8.82
CA ASP A 438 -28.53 5.93 -7.97
C ASP A 438 -29.41 6.88 -7.16
N GLU A 439 -29.21 6.95 -5.86
CA GLU A 439 -30.02 7.76 -4.94
C GLU A 439 -29.76 9.27 -5.05
N ASN A 440 -28.63 9.70 -5.65
CA ASN A 440 -28.27 11.10 -5.81
C ASN A 440 -28.57 11.63 -7.21
N LYS A 441 -28.34 10.83 -8.25
CA LYS A 441 -28.51 11.23 -9.67
C LYS A 441 -29.81 10.70 -10.28
N PHE A 442 -30.45 9.75 -9.61
CA PHE A 442 -31.71 9.10 -10.03
C PHE A 442 -31.56 8.26 -11.32
N GLU A 443 -30.36 8.05 -11.79
CA GLU A 443 -30.06 7.31 -13.01
C GLU A 443 -30.14 5.78 -12.76
N GLN A 444 -30.62 5.04 -13.76
CA GLN A 444 -30.59 3.58 -13.73
C GLN A 444 -29.17 3.10 -14.00
N VAL A 445 -28.55 2.41 -13.04
CA VAL A 445 -27.17 1.94 -13.07
C VAL A 445 -27.11 0.42 -13.13
N GLY A 446 -27.82 -0.26 -12.25
CA GLY A 446 -27.92 -1.71 -12.21
C GLY A 446 -29.15 -2.26 -12.93
N PRO A 447 -29.35 -3.58 -12.95
CA PRO A 447 -30.56 -4.20 -13.48
C PRO A 447 -31.83 -3.56 -12.88
N GLU A 448 -32.83 -3.34 -13.70
CA GLU A 448 -34.04 -2.66 -13.27
C GLU A 448 -34.92 -3.55 -12.38
N MET A 449 -35.35 -3.00 -11.27
CA MET A 449 -36.31 -3.57 -10.33
C MET A 449 -37.20 -2.42 -9.77
N PRO A 450 -38.43 -2.68 -9.35
CA PRO A 450 -39.22 -1.66 -8.64
C PRO A 450 -38.49 -1.13 -7.40
N VAL A 451 -38.62 0.18 -7.14
CA VAL A 451 -38.16 0.74 -5.85
C VAL A 451 -38.90 0.02 -4.72
N MET A 452 -38.20 -0.21 -3.61
CA MET A 452 -38.78 -0.94 -2.48
C MET A 452 -40.01 -0.20 -1.94
N ASP A 453 -41.13 -0.93 -1.81
CA ASP A 453 -42.39 -0.41 -1.27
C ASP A 453 -42.39 -0.39 0.27
N GLY A 454 -43.48 0.12 0.86
CA GLY A 454 -43.77 0.10 2.27
C GLY A 454 -43.36 1.37 3.02
N ASP A 455 -43.98 1.56 4.20
CA ASP A 455 -43.76 2.71 5.09
C ASP A 455 -42.59 2.47 6.05
N VAL A 456 -42.12 1.23 6.14
CA VAL A 456 -40.98 0.79 6.97
C VAL A 456 -40.16 -0.19 6.14
N LEU A 457 -38.83 -0.09 6.18
CA LEU A 457 -37.94 -1.02 5.49
C LEU A 457 -38.02 -2.41 6.17
N ASP A 458 -38.21 -3.44 5.36
CA ASP A 458 -38.16 -4.85 5.79
C ASP A 458 -36.75 -5.40 5.61
N TYR A 459 -36.19 -5.97 6.67
CA TYR A 459 -34.81 -6.46 6.71
C TYR A 459 -34.54 -7.58 5.70
N GLU A 460 -35.44 -8.58 5.65
CA GLU A 460 -35.28 -9.74 4.76
C GLU A 460 -35.43 -9.34 3.29
N GLU A 461 -36.33 -8.39 2.98
CA GLU A 461 -36.46 -7.86 1.63
C GLU A 461 -35.24 -7.05 1.21
N VAL A 462 -34.64 -6.25 2.09
CA VAL A 462 -33.38 -5.55 1.80
C VAL A 462 -32.27 -6.55 1.50
N LEU A 463 -32.10 -7.59 2.30
CA LEU A 463 -31.10 -8.64 2.07
C LEU A 463 -31.33 -9.35 0.73
N ARG A 464 -32.57 -9.73 0.43
CA ARG A 464 -32.93 -10.37 -0.84
C ARG A 464 -32.55 -9.50 -2.05
N ARG A 465 -32.80 -8.20 -1.96
CA ARG A 465 -32.41 -7.25 -3.01
C ARG A 465 -30.91 -7.09 -3.13
N MET A 466 -30.20 -7.00 -2.02
CA MET A 466 -28.73 -6.98 -2.04
C MET A 466 -28.16 -8.27 -2.66
N ASP A 467 -28.74 -9.44 -2.36
CA ASP A 467 -28.32 -10.71 -2.94
C ASP A 467 -28.56 -10.79 -4.46
N PHE A 468 -29.56 -10.08 -4.98
CA PHE A 468 -29.80 -9.94 -6.41
C PHE A 468 -28.76 -9.03 -7.11
N TYR A 469 -28.40 -7.90 -6.50
CA TYR A 469 -27.49 -6.93 -7.13
C TYR A 469 -26.01 -7.27 -6.94
N ARG A 470 -25.66 -8.00 -5.88
CA ARG A 470 -24.27 -8.34 -5.53
C ARG A 470 -23.54 -9.10 -6.66
N PRO A 471 -24.09 -10.16 -7.29
CA PRO A 471 -23.44 -10.82 -8.42
C PRO A 471 -23.26 -9.92 -9.64
N TRP A 472 -24.21 -9.01 -9.90
CA TRP A 472 -24.07 -8.02 -10.98
C TRP A 472 -22.90 -7.06 -10.72
N LEU A 473 -22.77 -6.51 -9.51
CA LEU A 473 -21.67 -5.63 -9.16
C LEU A 473 -20.33 -6.40 -9.18
N ALA A 474 -20.30 -7.62 -8.65
CA ALA A 474 -19.12 -8.48 -8.68
C ALA A 474 -18.66 -8.75 -10.12
N LYS A 475 -19.59 -9.09 -11.04
CA LYS A 475 -19.29 -9.30 -12.46
C LYS A 475 -18.74 -8.05 -13.13
N THR A 476 -19.36 -6.89 -12.86
CA THR A 476 -18.94 -5.59 -13.38
C THR A 476 -17.54 -5.22 -12.89
N TYR A 477 -17.27 -5.47 -11.61
CA TYR A 477 -15.97 -5.23 -11.01
C TYR A 477 -14.88 -6.15 -11.57
N VAL A 478 -15.16 -7.46 -11.69
CA VAL A 478 -14.24 -8.42 -12.33
C VAL A 478 -13.96 -8.04 -13.78
N SER A 479 -14.99 -7.62 -14.53
CA SER A 479 -14.82 -7.15 -15.92
C SER A 479 -13.90 -5.93 -16.00
N ALA A 480 -14.08 -4.95 -15.12
CA ALA A 480 -13.20 -3.77 -15.06
C ALA A 480 -11.75 -4.18 -14.77
N MET A 481 -11.54 -5.04 -13.77
CA MET A 481 -10.20 -5.46 -13.35
C MET A 481 -9.50 -6.30 -14.44
N ASN A 482 -10.19 -7.26 -15.04
CA ASN A 482 -9.64 -8.04 -16.15
C ASN A 482 -9.23 -7.15 -17.33
N THR A 483 -10.08 -6.17 -17.69
CA THR A 483 -9.79 -5.19 -18.75
C THR A 483 -8.55 -4.36 -18.44
N ILE A 484 -8.46 -3.80 -17.24
CA ILE A 484 -7.33 -2.98 -16.81
C ILE A 484 -6.03 -3.77 -16.90
N HIS A 485 -6.00 -4.95 -16.30
CA HIS A 485 -4.75 -5.72 -16.22
C HIS A 485 -4.32 -6.35 -17.53
N TYR A 486 -5.28 -6.68 -18.40
CA TYR A 486 -4.95 -7.02 -19.78
C TYR A 486 -4.27 -5.85 -20.52
N MET A 487 -4.78 -4.63 -20.34
CA MET A 487 -4.22 -3.44 -21.01
C MET A 487 -2.87 -3.01 -20.42
N HIS A 488 -2.66 -3.21 -19.12
CA HIS A 488 -1.35 -3.02 -18.51
C HIS A 488 -0.30 -3.96 -19.09
N ASP A 489 -0.58 -5.24 -19.14
CA ASP A 489 0.33 -6.22 -19.72
C ASP A 489 0.64 -5.90 -21.19
N LYS A 490 -0.31 -5.34 -21.91
CA LYS A 490 -0.17 -5.05 -23.34
C LYS A 490 0.60 -3.77 -23.66
N TYR A 491 0.43 -2.72 -22.86
CA TYR A 491 0.93 -1.36 -23.15
C TYR A 491 1.88 -0.78 -22.13
N ALA A 492 1.97 -1.36 -20.94
CA ALA A 492 2.75 -0.83 -19.82
C ALA A 492 3.30 -1.96 -18.93
N TYR A 493 3.88 -3.00 -19.54
CA TYR A 493 4.46 -4.14 -18.85
C TYR A 493 5.68 -3.73 -18.01
N GLU A 494 5.71 -4.15 -16.74
CA GLU A 494 6.70 -3.76 -15.74
C GLU A 494 7.94 -4.67 -15.79
N LYS A 495 8.67 -4.61 -16.89
CA LYS A 495 9.76 -5.54 -17.23
C LYS A 495 10.92 -5.54 -16.25
N SER A 496 11.31 -4.41 -15.65
CA SER A 496 12.43 -4.35 -14.70
C SER A 496 12.14 -5.06 -13.38
N GLN A 497 10.94 -4.87 -12.84
CA GLN A 497 10.52 -5.56 -11.62
C GLN A 497 10.25 -7.05 -11.88
N MET A 498 9.61 -7.37 -13.01
CA MET A 498 9.35 -8.76 -13.40
C MET A 498 10.63 -9.54 -13.75
N ALA A 499 11.70 -8.87 -14.18
CA ALA A 499 13.02 -9.48 -14.35
C ALA A 499 13.62 -10.02 -13.03
N LEU A 500 13.16 -9.50 -11.91
CA LEU A 500 13.57 -9.91 -10.56
C LEU A 500 12.59 -10.91 -9.91
N HIS A 501 11.68 -11.49 -10.71
CA HIS A 501 10.78 -12.56 -10.32
C HIS A 501 11.19 -13.90 -10.92
N ASP A 502 10.67 -14.97 -10.35
CA ASP A 502 10.67 -16.29 -11.04
C ASP A 502 9.87 -16.17 -12.34
N THR A 503 10.19 -17.00 -13.31
CA THR A 503 9.47 -16.99 -14.60
C THR A 503 8.03 -17.46 -14.46
N GLU A 504 7.78 -18.46 -13.60
CA GLU A 504 6.43 -18.87 -13.21
C GLU A 504 5.95 -18.00 -12.01
N VAL A 505 5.09 -17.03 -12.31
CA VAL A 505 4.58 -16.06 -11.34
C VAL A 505 3.14 -16.40 -10.94
N ARG A 506 2.89 -16.52 -9.63
CA ARG A 506 1.52 -16.56 -9.11
C ARG A 506 0.94 -15.14 -9.12
N ARG A 507 -0.24 -15.00 -9.71
CA ARG A 507 -0.91 -13.71 -9.82
C ARG A 507 -2.07 -13.64 -8.83
N LEU A 508 -2.12 -12.56 -8.07
CA LEU A 508 -3.21 -12.24 -7.15
C LEU A 508 -3.99 -11.06 -7.75
N MET A 509 -5.32 -11.12 -7.77
CA MET A 509 -6.12 -9.97 -8.17
C MET A 509 -6.79 -9.38 -6.95
N ALA A 510 -6.40 -8.16 -6.61
CA ALA A 510 -6.87 -7.45 -5.45
C ALA A 510 -8.19 -6.76 -5.71
N PHE A 511 -9.23 -7.27 -5.12
CA PHE A 511 -10.51 -6.56 -4.98
C PHE A 511 -10.50 -5.80 -3.64
N GLY A 512 -11.40 -4.84 -3.49
CA GLY A 512 -11.56 -4.13 -2.23
C GLY A 512 -12.99 -3.66 -2.03
N ILE A 513 -13.37 -3.50 -0.77
CA ILE A 513 -14.66 -2.94 -0.38
C ILE A 513 -14.48 -1.71 0.51
N ALA A 514 -15.42 -0.78 0.39
CA ALA A 514 -15.56 0.40 1.23
C ALA A 514 -16.98 0.47 1.79
N GLY A 515 -17.14 1.10 2.95
CA GLY A 515 -18.45 1.33 3.56
C GLY A 515 -18.99 0.13 4.35
N MET A 516 -18.15 -0.81 4.76
CA MET A 516 -18.55 -2.00 5.51
C MET A 516 -19.28 -1.65 6.80
N SER A 517 -18.73 -0.79 7.64
CA SER A 517 -19.32 -0.39 8.92
C SER A 517 -20.63 0.36 8.74
N CYS A 518 -20.70 1.30 7.77
CA CYS A 518 -21.91 2.04 7.45
C CYS A 518 -23.03 1.10 6.98
N MET A 519 -22.71 0.14 6.11
CA MET A 519 -23.65 -0.88 5.67
C MET A 519 -24.12 -1.77 6.83
N ALA A 520 -23.20 -2.24 7.69
CA ALA A 520 -23.55 -3.08 8.83
C ALA A 520 -24.45 -2.33 9.82
N ASP A 521 -24.13 -1.09 10.15
CA ASP A 521 -24.96 -0.25 11.01
C ASP A 521 -26.33 0.02 10.38
N SER A 522 -26.39 0.26 9.07
CA SER A 522 -27.66 0.47 8.34
C SER A 522 -28.55 -0.77 8.37
N LEU A 523 -27.98 -1.95 8.14
CA LEU A 523 -28.71 -3.23 8.25
C LEU A 523 -29.13 -3.51 9.70
N SER A 524 -28.29 -3.17 10.67
CA SER A 524 -28.63 -3.25 12.10
C SER A 524 -29.81 -2.33 12.45
N ALA A 525 -29.79 -1.07 11.95
CA ALA A 525 -30.91 -0.15 12.14
C ALA A 525 -32.22 -0.69 11.55
N ILE A 526 -32.19 -1.22 10.34
CA ILE A 526 -33.36 -1.81 9.67
C ILE A 526 -33.87 -3.04 10.47
N LYS A 527 -32.97 -3.82 11.06
CA LYS A 527 -33.32 -5.05 11.80
C LYS A 527 -33.86 -4.79 13.21
N TYR A 528 -33.30 -3.82 13.93
CA TYR A 528 -33.52 -3.65 15.37
C TYR A 528 -34.26 -2.36 15.74
N ALA A 529 -34.33 -1.39 14.84
CA ALA A 529 -35.11 -0.17 14.97
C ALA A 529 -36.23 -0.15 13.91
N LYS A 530 -36.94 0.95 13.82
CA LYS A 530 -37.96 1.17 12.79
C LYS A 530 -37.46 2.26 11.85
N VAL A 531 -37.09 1.86 10.64
CA VAL A 531 -36.55 2.76 9.62
C VAL A 531 -37.61 3.04 8.57
N LYS A 532 -38.08 4.27 8.50
CA LYS A 532 -39.07 4.74 7.55
C LYS A 532 -38.41 5.45 6.37
N PRO A 533 -38.58 4.98 5.12
CA PRO A 533 -38.00 5.63 3.96
C PRO A 533 -38.73 6.94 3.62
N ILE A 534 -37.94 7.98 3.35
CA ILE A 534 -38.39 9.25 2.81
C ILE A 534 -38.12 9.25 1.32
N ARG A 535 -39.17 9.42 0.52
CA ARG A 535 -39.14 9.32 -0.94
C ARG A 535 -39.13 10.67 -1.60
N ASN A 536 -38.39 10.79 -2.70
CA ASN A 536 -38.49 11.91 -3.59
C ASN A 536 -39.91 11.90 -4.23
N PRO A 537 -40.68 12.98 -4.11
CA PRO A 537 -42.09 13.03 -4.58
C PRO A 537 -42.22 12.94 -6.11
N GLU A 538 -41.18 13.26 -6.87
CA GLU A 538 -41.23 13.27 -8.33
C GLU A 538 -41.02 11.91 -8.95
N ASN A 539 -40.16 11.06 -8.33
CA ASN A 539 -39.72 9.81 -8.93
C ASN A 539 -39.81 8.59 -8.00
N GLY A 540 -40.22 8.79 -6.73
CA GLY A 540 -40.40 7.74 -5.75
C GLY A 540 -39.10 7.13 -5.19
N ILE A 541 -37.92 7.63 -5.58
CA ILE A 541 -36.61 7.13 -5.10
C ILE A 541 -36.46 7.46 -3.61
N ILE A 542 -35.97 6.50 -2.84
CA ILE A 542 -35.67 6.67 -1.42
C ILE A 542 -34.39 7.49 -1.29
N VAL A 543 -34.49 8.67 -0.67
CA VAL A 543 -33.41 9.65 -0.55
C VAL A 543 -33.01 9.97 0.90
N ASP A 544 -33.88 9.63 1.89
CA ASP A 544 -33.59 9.84 3.31
C ASP A 544 -34.39 8.87 4.18
N PHE A 545 -34.17 8.92 5.48
CA PHE A 545 -34.72 7.96 6.46
C PHE A 545 -35.09 8.66 7.77
N GLU A 546 -36.22 8.27 8.34
CA GLU A 546 -36.59 8.54 9.74
C GLU A 546 -36.38 7.28 10.54
N ILE A 547 -35.60 7.37 11.63
CA ILE A 547 -35.22 6.22 12.45
C ILE A 547 -35.85 6.36 13.82
N GLU A 548 -36.72 5.41 14.19
CA GLU A 548 -37.37 5.33 15.49
C GLU A 548 -36.82 4.14 16.29
N GLY A 549 -36.23 4.42 17.44
CA GLY A 549 -35.59 3.41 18.30
C GLY A 549 -34.07 3.39 18.21
N ASP A 550 -33.45 2.58 19.03
CA ASP A 550 -32.00 2.37 19.06
C ASP A 550 -31.62 1.02 18.44
N PHE A 551 -30.36 0.90 18.00
CA PHE A 551 -29.86 -0.29 17.34
C PHE A 551 -28.37 -0.50 17.66
N PRO A 552 -27.89 -1.77 17.64
CA PRO A 552 -26.46 -2.07 17.82
C PRO A 552 -25.63 -1.42 16.73
N LYS A 553 -24.47 -0.86 17.11
CA LYS A 553 -23.51 -0.20 16.20
C LYS A 553 -22.19 -0.96 16.22
N PHE A 554 -21.61 -1.16 15.04
CA PHE A 554 -20.32 -1.82 14.87
C PHE A 554 -19.22 -1.07 15.64
N GLY A 555 -18.30 -1.82 16.27
CA GLY A 555 -17.22 -1.26 17.08
C GLY A 555 -17.50 -1.24 18.59
N ASN A 556 -18.52 -1.97 19.06
CA ASN A 556 -18.88 -2.06 20.48
C ASN A 556 -18.88 -3.50 21.02
N ASP A 557 -18.24 -4.43 20.31
CA ASP A 557 -18.18 -5.85 20.62
C ASP A 557 -19.58 -6.49 20.75
N ASP A 558 -20.52 -6.06 19.90
CA ASP A 558 -21.90 -6.55 19.89
C ASP A 558 -22.11 -7.49 18.70
N ASP A 559 -22.23 -8.78 18.97
CA ASP A 559 -22.39 -9.82 17.95
C ASP A 559 -23.63 -9.62 17.07
N ARG A 560 -24.65 -8.88 17.52
CA ARG A 560 -25.86 -8.62 16.72
C ARG A 560 -25.56 -7.83 15.46
N VAL A 561 -24.57 -6.93 15.48
CA VAL A 561 -24.13 -6.14 14.32
C VAL A 561 -22.83 -6.66 13.74
N ASP A 562 -21.90 -7.15 14.56
CA ASP A 562 -20.60 -7.64 14.12
C ASP A 562 -20.76 -8.84 13.17
N GLN A 563 -21.71 -9.76 13.45
CA GLN A 563 -22.03 -10.87 12.56
C GLN A 563 -22.64 -10.42 11.23
N ILE A 564 -23.43 -9.34 11.22
CA ILE A 564 -23.94 -8.74 9.96
C ILE A 564 -22.75 -8.29 9.09
N ALA A 565 -21.77 -7.61 9.68
CA ALA A 565 -20.59 -7.17 8.97
C ALA A 565 -19.82 -8.36 8.37
N CYS A 566 -19.53 -9.39 9.18
CA CYS A 566 -18.82 -10.60 8.75
C CYS A 566 -19.55 -11.31 7.61
N GLU A 567 -20.86 -11.51 7.72
CA GLU A 567 -21.68 -12.19 6.71
C GLU A 567 -21.69 -11.43 5.37
N GLN A 568 -21.83 -10.12 5.38
CA GLN A 568 -21.85 -9.33 4.14
C GLN A 568 -20.49 -9.28 3.45
N VAL A 569 -19.40 -9.27 4.21
CA VAL A 569 -18.03 -9.38 3.69
C VAL A 569 -17.82 -10.73 2.99
N GLU A 570 -18.19 -11.83 3.65
CA GLU A 570 -18.11 -13.17 3.09
C GLU A 570 -18.94 -13.30 1.81
N LYS A 571 -20.19 -12.86 1.81
CA LYS A 571 -21.10 -12.92 0.66
C LYS A 571 -20.53 -12.13 -0.54
N PHE A 572 -19.89 -10.98 -0.32
CA PHE A 572 -19.30 -10.22 -1.39
C PHE A 572 -18.09 -10.93 -2.01
N TYR A 573 -17.21 -11.50 -1.16
CA TYR A 573 -16.10 -12.32 -1.63
C TYR A 573 -16.58 -13.54 -2.44
N GLN A 574 -17.59 -14.27 -1.95
CA GLN A 574 -18.18 -15.39 -2.66
C GLN A 574 -18.77 -15.00 -4.02
N ALA A 575 -19.37 -13.81 -4.13
CA ALA A 575 -19.87 -13.31 -5.40
C ALA A 575 -18.74 -13.03 -6.41
N LEU A 576 -17.61 -12.48 -5.95
CA LEU A 576 -16.43 -12.27 -6.80
C LEU A 576 -15.86 -13.57 -7.36
N THR A 577 -15.78 -14.62 -6.55
CA THR A 577 -15.18 -15.89 -6.91
C THR A 577 -15.95 -16.69 -7.96
N GLN A 578 -17.17 -16.27 -8.31
CA GLN A 578 -17.97 -16.89 -9.38
C GLN A 578 -17.45 -16.57 -10.79
N PHE A 579 -16.56 -15.62 -10.96
CA PHE A 579 -16.11 -15.15 -12.25
C PHE A 579 -14.62 -15.41 -12.47
N PRO A 580 -14.21 -15.86 -13.67
CA PRO A 580 -12.82 -16.15 -13.98
C PRO A 580 -11.99 -14.87 -14.09
N LEU A 581 -10.73 -14.96 -13.69
CA LEU A 581 -9.79 -13.84 -13.68
C LEU A 581 -8.76 -13.97 -14.80
N TYR A 582 -8.31 -12.81 -15.27
CA TYR A 582 -7.26 -12.68 -16.27
C TYR A 582 -5.99 -13.41 -15.83
N ARG A 583 -5.40 -14.20 -16.78
CA ARG A 583 -4.20 -15.03 -16.56
C ARG A 583 -4.32 -16.02 -15.39
N GLY A 584 -5.51 -16.46 -15.04
CA GLY A 584 -5.73 -17.42 -13.95
C GLY A 584 -5.36 -16.85 -12.57
N ALA A 585 -5.44 -15.55 -12.38
CA ALA A 585 -5.17 -14.92 -11.09
C ALA A 585 -6.10 -15.46 -9.97
N ILE A 586 -5.63 -15.37 -8.74
CA ILE A 586 -6.38 -15.78 -7.54
C ILE A 586 -7.09 -14.56 -6.99
N HIS A 587 -8.37 -14.69 -6.64
CA HIS A 587 -9.12 -13.63 -5.97
C HIS A 587 -8.56 -13.36 -4.59
N THR A 588 -8.30 -12.09 -4.30
CA THR A 588 -8.07 -11.57 -2.95
C THR A 588 -8.95 -10.35 -2.73
N MET A 589 -9.31 -10.06 -1.49
CA MET A 589 -10.15 -8.92 -1.18
C MET A 589 -9.60 -8.18 0.04
N SER A 590 -9.78 -6.87 0.08
CA SER A 590 -9.44 -6.03 1.22
C SER A 590 -10.64 -5.24 1.74
N ILE A 591 -10.61 -4.92 3.03
CA ILE A 591 -11.43 -3.90 3.65
C ILE A 591 -10.50 -2.71 3.92
N LEU A 592 -10.41 -1.81 2.95
CA LEU A 592 -9.45 -0.72 2.95
C LEU A 592 -9.99 0.46 2.12
N THR A 593 -9.95 1.66 2.66
CA THR A 593 -10.39 2.87 1.95
C THR A 593 -9.26 3.81 1.57
N ILE A 594 -8.09 3.69 2.21
CA ILE A 594 -7.07 4.72 2.13
C ILE A 594 -7.68 6.04 2.65
N THR A 595 -7.37 7.19 2.08
CA THR A 595 -8.03 8.48 2.36
C THR A 595 -9.30 8.72 1.54
N SER A 596 -9.70 7.73 0.74
CA SER A 596 -10.85 7.84 -0.18
C SER A 596 -12.21 7.74 0.52
N ASN A 597 -12.23 7.42 1.82
CA ASN A 597 -13.45 7.38 2.62
C ASN A 597 -14.27 8.69 2.54
N VAL A 598 -13.60 9.84 2.42
CA VAL A 598 -14.22 11.14 2.19
C VAL A 598 -14.91 11.17 0.82
N MET A 599 -14.23 10.74 -0.23
CA MET A 599 -14.77 10.69 -1.60
C MET A 599 -15.98 9.74 -1.69
N TYR A 600 -15.90 8.58 -1.04
CA TYR A 600 -17.05 7.65 -1.01
C TYR A 600 -18.25 8.27 -0.29
N GLY A 601 -18.02 9.00 0.80
CA GLY A 601 -19.07 9.72 1.52
C GLY A 601 -19.80 10.76 0.64
N LYS A 602 -19.05 11.51 -0.15
CA LYS A 602 -19.61 12.49 -1.13
C LYS A 602 -20.48 11.84 -2.19
N LYS A 603 -20.19 10.59 -2.56
CA LYS A 603 -20.92 9.87 -3.61
C LYS A 603 -22.06 8.99 -3.07
N THR A 604 -22.19 8.86 -1.75
CA THR A 604 -23.23 8.06 -1.10
C THR A 604 -24.27 8.99 -0.49
N GLY A 605 -25.55 8.77 -0.77
CA GLY A 605 -26.67 9.51 -0.20
C GLY A 605 -26.84 9.28 1.30
N ASN A 606 -27.90 9.80 1.89
CA ASN A 606 -28.25 9.50 3.27
C ASN A 606 -28.46 7.98 3.45
N THR A 607 -28.04 7.44 4.58
CA THR A 607 -28.08 5.98 4.83
C THR A 607 -28.95 5.63 6.05
N PRO A 608 -29.52 4.42 6.10
CA PRO A 608 -30.45 4.01 7.16
C PRO A 608 -29.90 4.04 8.59
N ASP A 609 -28.58 4.13 8.75
CA ASP A 609 -27.90 4.28 10.06
C ASP A 609 -27.83 5.73 10.55
N GLY A 610 -28.39 6.68 9.80
CA GLY A 610 -28.42 8.11 10.10
C GLY A 610 -27.23 8.92 9.56
N ARG A 611 -26.28 8.31 8.83
CA ARG A 611 -25.20 9.05 8.15
C ARG A 611 -25.80 9.94 7.04
N ARG A 612 -25.36 11.17 6.94
CA ARG A 612 -25.84 12.14 5.96
C ARG A 612 -24.99 12.14 4.68
N HIS A 613 -25.61 12.53 3.57
CA HIS A 613 -24.91 12.75 2.30
C HIS A 613 -23.72 13.70 2.50
N GLY A 614 -22.56 13.33 1.95
CA GLY A 614 -21.33 14.10 2.08
C GLY A 614 -20.50 13.79 3.34
N GLU A 615 -21.07 13.20 4.39
CA GLU A 615 -20.29 12.72 5.51
C GLU A 615 -19.39 11.55 5.09
N PRO A 616 -18.11 11.51 5.54
CA PRO A 616 -17.20 10.41 5.22
C PRO A 616 -17.74 9.05 5.63
N LEU A 617 -17.39 8.01 4.88
CA LEU A 617 -17.50 6.63 5.37
C LEU A 617 -16.36 6.33 6.36
N ALA A 618 -16.48 5.26 7.14
CA ALA A 618 -15.39 4.84 8.01
C ALA A 618 -14.14 4.47 7.20
N PRO A 619 -12.92 4.77 7.70
CA PRO A 619 -11.69 4.35 7.07
C PRO A 619 -11.48 2.84 7.24
N GLY A 620 -11.37 2.10 6.13
CA GLY A 620 -11.14 0.66 6.15
C GLY A 620 -12.20 -0.11 6.92
N ALA A 621 -11.77 -0.93 7.87
CA ALA A 621 -12.61 -1.76 8.72
C ALA A 621 -12.99 -1.07 10.05
N ASN A 622 -12.63 0.19 10.22
CA ASN A 622 -12.97 0.94 11.43
C ASN A 622 -14.49 1.06 11.62
N PRO A 623 -14.95 1.20 12.87
CA PRO A 623 -16.29 1.71 13.15
C PRO A 623 -16.50 3.10 12.54
N MET A 624 -17.74 3.47 12.31
CA MET A 624 -18.08 4.87 11.98
C MET A 624 -17.68 5.81 13.11
N SER A 625 -17.08 6.94 12.79
CA SER A 625 -16.53 7.89 13.76
C SER A 625 -17.52 8.25 14.85
N GLY A 626 -17.11 8.11 16.13
CA GLY A 626 -17.91 8.42 17.29
C GLY A 626 -18.98 7.40 17.66
N ARG A 627 -19.03 6.24 17.00
CA ARG A 627 -20.02 5.18 17.31
C ARG A 627 -19.48 4.06 18.20
N ASP A 628 -18.17 3.92 18.30
CA ASP A 628 -17.46 2.96 19.15
C ASP A 628 -17.31 3.52 20.58
N VAL A 629 -18.41 3.52 21.31
CA VAL A 629 -18.54 4.16 22.62
C VAL A 629 -18.26 3.23 23.81
N SER A 630 -18.03 1.94 23.55
CA SER A 630 -17.80 0.92 24.60
C SER A 630 -16.31 0.76 24.97
N GLY A 631 -15.44 1.67 24.51
CA GLY A 631 -14.02 1.70 24.81
C GLY A 631 -13.14 1.05 23.75
N ALA A 632 -11.82 1.22 23.93
CA ALA A 632 -10.79 0.82 22.98
C ALA A 632 -10.81 -0.68 22.65
N LEU A 633 -10.89 -1.53 23.66
CA LEU A 633 -10.88 -2.98 23.50
C LEU A 633 -12.12 -3.49 22.77
N ALA A 634 -13.29 -2.93 23.03
CA ALA A 634 -14.52 -3.30 22.33
C ALA A 634 -14.45 -2.94 20.85
N SER A 635 -13.89 -1.78 20.50
CA SER A 635 -13.65 -1.36 19.11
C SER A 635 -12.72 -2.35 18.39
N LEU A 636 -11.60 -2.71 19.01
CA LEU A 636 -10.66 -3.69 18.47
C LEU A 636 -11.27 -5.09 18.32
N ASN A 637 -12.06 -5.55 19.32
CA ASN A 637 -12.71 -6.85 19.29
C ASN A 637 -13.70 -6.99 18.12
N SER A 638 -14.49 -5.97 17.83
CA SER A 638 -15.42 -5.99 16.68
C SER A 638 -14.65 -6.18 15.36
N VAL A 639 -13.54 -5.48 15.17
CA VAL A 639 -12.72 -5.60 13.95
C VAL A 639 -12.02 -6.96 13.88
N ALA A 640 -11.58 -7.51 15.02
CA ALA A 640 -10.90 -8.80 15.08
C ALA A 640 -11.78 -9.99 14.63
N LYS A 641 -13.11 -9.84 14.65
CA LYS A 641 -14.05 -10.86 14.18
C LYS A 641 -14.08 -11.02 12.65
N LEU A 642 -13.59 -10.03 11.90
CA LEU A 642 -13.52 -10.08 10.44
C LEU A 642 -12.46 -11.10 9.99
N SER A 643 -12.88 -12.07 9.18
CA SER A 643 -12.02 -13.20 8.79
C SER A 643 -11.01 -12.84 7.70
N TYR A 644 -9.71 -13.06 7.97
CA TYR A 644 -8.66 -12.96 6.98
C TYR A 644 -8.82 -13.92 5.79
N THR A 645 -9.50 -15.06 5.99
CA THR A 645 -9.78 -16.03 4.92
C THR A 645 -10.46 -15.41 3.71
N TYR A 646 -11.39 -14.48 3.93
CA TYR A 646 -12.11 -13.76 2.87
C TYR A 646 -11.42 -12.47 2.46
N CYS A 647 -10.50 -11.96 3.27
CA CYS A 647 -9.86 -10.66 3.09
C CYS A 647 -8.33 -10.77 3.03
N ARG A 648 -7.79 -11.67 2.21
CA ARG A 648 -6.34 -11.91 2.08
C ARG A 648 -5.57 -10.76 1.43
N ASP A 649 -6.25 -9.75 0.91
CA ASP A 649 -5.65 -8.47 0.50
C ASP A 649 -5.64 -7.44 1.64
N GLY A 650 -6.09 -7.81 2.82
CA GLY A 650 -5.94 -7.10 4.09
C GLY A 650 -7.21 -6.51 4.69
N ILE A 651 -7.19 -6.36 6.01
CA ILE A 651 -8.25 -5.76 6.82
C ILE A 651 -7.63 -4.58 7.56
N SER A 652 -7.79 -3.38 7.00
CA SER A 652 -7.16 -2.18 7.55
C SER A 652 -7.91 -1.65 8.76
N ASN A 653 -7.25 -1.60 9.90
CA ASN A 653 -7.75 -0.96 11.12
C ASN A 653 -6.80 0.16 11.55
N THR A 654 -7.34 1.31 11.92
CA THR A 654 -6.57 2.44 12.45
C THR A 654 -7.04 2.74 13.87
N PHE A 655 -6.15 2.56 14.81
CA PHE A 655 -6.38 2.73 16.23
C PHE A 655 -5.71 4.02 16.72
N SER A 656 -6.49 4.91 17.30
CA SER A 656 -5.99 6.17 17.86
C SER A 656 -6.26 6.21 19.36
N ILE A 657 -5.21 6.42 20.15
CA ILE A 657 -5.27 6.44 21.60
C ILE A 657 -4.46 7.61 22.13
N THR A 658 -4.94 8.24 23.19
CA THR A 658 -4.18 9.32 23.85
C THR A 658 -3.02 8.73 24.66
N PRO A 659 -1.87 9.42 24.75
CA PRO A 659 -0.74 8.95 25.56
C PRO A 659 -1.13 8.69 27.02
N GLY A 660 -1.98 9.56 27.60
CA GLY A 660 -2.46 9.42 28.98
C GLY A 660 -3.31 8.17 29.23
N ALA A 661 -4.01 7.67 28.21
CA ALA A 661 -4.77 6.41 28.32
C ALA A 661 -3.86 5.19 28.37
N LEU A 662 -2.68 5.25 27.72
CA LEU A 662 -1.70 4.16 27.79
C LEU A 662 -0.97 4.08 29.13
N GLY A 663 -0.87 5.17 29.88
CA GLY A 663 -0.20 5.17 31.18
C GLY A 663 0.41 6.53 31.53
N LYS A 664 0.95 6.63 32.76
CA LYS A 664 1.54 7.85 33.30
C LYS A 664 3.05 7.95 33.07
N THR A 665 3.68 6.81 32.83
CA THR A 665 5.13 6.71 32.58
C THR A 665 5.39 6.10 31.20
N ASP A 666 6.55 6.37 30.62
CA ASP A 666 6.96 5.80 29.34
C ASP A 666 6.94 4.26 29.38
N GLU A 667 7.36 3.68 30.50
CA GLU A 667 7.37 2.22 30.68
C GLU A 667 5.94 1.64 30.69
N GLU A 668 5.02 2.28 31.42
CA GLU A 668 3.60 1.90 31.42
C GLU A 668 3.01 1.99 30.00
N GLN A 669 3.26 3.09 29.29
CA GLN A 669 2.75 3.30 27.94
C GLN A 669 3.24 2.23 26.98
N VAL A 670 4.53 1.91 27.00
CA VAL A 670 5.14 0.84 26.17
C VAL A 670 4.54 -0.51 26.51
N ASN A 671 4.48 -0.89 27.79
CA ASN A 671 3.96 -2.19 28.22
C ASN A 671 2.48 -2.36 27.90
N ASN A 672 1.67 -1.31 28.09
CA ASN A 672 0.25 -1.35 27.80
C ASN A 672 -0.03 -1.41 26.28
N LEU A 673 0.74 -0.69 25.46
CA LEU A 673 0.62 -0.79 24.01
C LEU A 673 0.98 -2.20 23.51
N VAL A 674 2.05 -2.81 24.02
CA VAL A 674 2.41 -4.21 23.72
C VAL A 674 1.27 -5.16 24.12
N ALA A 675 0.68 -4.98 25.28
CA ALA A 675 -0.43 -5.82 25.77
C ALA A 675 -1.70 -5.68 24.88
N ILE A 676 -2.05 -4.44 24.47
CA ILE A 676 -3.18 -4.19 23.56
C ILE A 676 -2.95 -4.88 22.21
N MET A 677 -1.76 -4.70 21.63
CA MET A 677 -1.41 -5.34 20.35
C MET A 677 -1.43 -6.87 20.47
N GLY A 678 -0.84 -7.42 21.54
CA GLY A 678 -0.84 -8.85 21.81
C GLY A 678 -2.26 -9.43 21.93
N GLY A 679 -3.13 -8.76 22.69
CA GLY A 679 -4.53 -9.17 22.84
C GLY A 679 -5.34 -9.08 21.56
N TYR A 680 -5.09 -8.08 20.73
CA TYR A 680 -5.74 -7.92 19.42
C TYR A 680 -5.32 -9.02 18.43
N PHE A 681 -4.02 -9.22 18.26
CA PHE A 681 -3.49 -10.22 17.31
C PHE A 681 -3.74 -11.67 17.76
N ALA A 682 -3.83 -11.95 19.07
CA ALA A 682 -4.21 -13.26 19.57
C ALA A 682 -5.63 -13.70 19.18
N GLN A 683 -6.50 -12.75 18.80
CA GLN A 683 -7.84 -13.01 18.26
C GLN A 683 -7.84 -13.26 16.73
N ASN A 684 -6.68 -13.48 16.11
CA ASN A 684 -6.49 -13.59 14.66
C ASN A 684 -6.82 -12.31 13.86
N ALA A 685 -6.81 -11.16 14.50
CA ALA A 685 -6.89 -9.88 13.82
C ALA A 685 -5.70 -9.72 12.86
N HIS A 686 -5.90 -9.02 11.73
CA HIS A 686 -4.90 -8.97 10.67
C HIS A 686 -3.94 -7.79 10.81
N HIS A 687 -4.46 -6.56 10.89
CA HIS A 687 -3.65 -5.35 10.73
C HIS A 687 -4.03 -4.26 11.74
N LEU A 688 -3.03 -3.49 12.17
CA LEU A 688 -3.22 -2.34 13.04
C LEU A 688 -2.31 -1.18 12.65
N ASN A 689 -2.88 -0.04 12.31
CA ASN A 689 -2.23 1.25 12.41
C ASN A 689 -2.37 1.78 13.84
N VAL A 690 -1.30 2.33 14.39
CA VAL A 690 -1.33 2.91 15.75
C VAL A 690 -0.98 4.39 15.66
N ASN A 691 -1.88 5.25 16.17
CA ASN A 691 -1.63 6.66 16.42
C ASN A 691 -1.67 6.91 17.93
N VAL A 692 -0.59 7.44 18.50
CA VAL A 692 -0.50 7.82 19.92
C VAL A 692 -0.38 9.33 20.03
N LEU A 693 -1.50 10.01 19.94
CA LEU A 693 -1.52 11.48 19.92
C LEU A 693 -2.84 12.05 20.47
N ASN A 694 -2.85 13.32 20.76
CA ASN A 694 -4.02 14.04 21.22
C ASN A 694 -4.72 14.78 20.07
N ARG A 695 -6.05 14.92 20.16
CA ARG A 695 -6.84 15.69 19.19
C ARG A 695 -6.39 17.16 19.12
N GLU A 696 -5.97 17.73 20.25
CA GLU A 696 -5.48 19.10 20.37
C GLU A 696 -4.26 19.34 19.49
N THR A 697 -3.36 18.38 19.39
CA THR A 697 -2.18 18.42 18.49
C THR A 697 -2.62 18.52 17.02
N LEU A 698 -3.61 17.74 16.60
CA LEU A 698 -4.15 17.80 15.25
C LEU A 698 -4.88 19.11 14.97
N MET A 699 -5.62 19.63 15.95
CA MET A 699 -6.27 20.94 15.84
C MET A 699 -5.23 22.07 15.70
N ALA A 700 -4.18 22.06 16.51
CA ALA A 700 -3.09 23.01 16.39
C ALA A 700 -2.38 22.92 15.03
N ALA A 701 -2.12 21.71 14.53
CA ALA A 701 -1.55 21.50 13.21
C ALA A 701 -2.51 21.90 12.06
N TYR A 702 -3.80 21.78 12.27
CA TYR A 702 -4.81 22.28 11.33
C TYR A 702 -4.81 23.81 11.26
N GLU A 703 -4.69 24.50 12.37
CA GLU A 703 -4.69 25.97 12.46
C GLU A 703 -3.33 26.57 12.04
N HIS A 704 -2.23 25.92 12.42
CA HIS A 704 -0.85 26.38 12.26
C HIS A 704 0.05 25.33 11.60
N PRO A 705 -0.22 24.94 10.33
CA PRO A 705 0.52 23.86 9.65
C PRO A 705 2.04 24.12 9.53
N GLU A 706 2.45 25.39 9.51
CA GLU A 706 3.85 25.81 9.46
C GLU A 706 4.65 25.40 10.71
N GLN A 707 3.98 25.19 11.84
CA GLN A 707 4.60 24.76 13.10
C GLN A 707 4.74 23.23 13.19
N TYR A 708 4.04 22.49 12.32
CA TYR A 708 4.00 21.03 12.33
C TYR A 708 4.39 20.42 10.96
N PRO A 709 5.52 20.83 10.35
CA PRO A 709 5.87 20.47 8.98
C PRO A 709 6.10 18.96 8.78
N ASN A 710 6.43 18.24 9.84
CA ASN A 710 6.78 16.81 9.82
C ASN A 710 5.77 15.93 10.56
N LEU A 711 4.62 16.49 10.99
CA LEU A 711 3.61 15.70 11.68
C LEU A 711 3.09 14.58 10.78
N THR A 712 3.41 13.35 11.18
CA THR A 712 2.98 12.12 10.49
C THR A 712 1.75 11.57 11.20
N ILE A 713 0.77 11.12 10.43
CA ILE A 713 -0.47 10.50 10.92
C ILE A 713 -0.75 9.22 10.13
N ARG A 714 -1.12 8.15 10.83
CA ARG A 714 -1.63 6.93 10.21
C ARG A 714 -3.09 7.15 9.82
N VAL A 715 -3.44 6.86 8.57
CA VAL A 715 -4.78 7.17 8.05
C VAL A 715 -5.63 5.93 7.76
N SER A 716 -5.18 5.03 6.92
CA SER A 716 -5.83 3.74 6.62
C SER A 716 -4.86 2.88 5.82
N GLY A 717 -4.09 2.05 6.51
CA GLY A 717 -3.07 1.17 5.92
C GLY A 717 -1.73 1.86 5.61
N TYR A 718 -1.60 3.18 5.77
CA TYR A 718 -0.35 3.91 5.57
C TYR A 718 -0.33 5.22 6.36
N ALA A 719 0.85 5.85 6.44
CA ALA A 719 1.03 7.17 7.02
C ALA A 719 1.07 8.25 5.94
N VAL A 720 0.67 9.44 6.31
CA VAL A 720 0.83 10.65 5.51
C VAL A 720 1.36 11.78 6.37
N ASN A 721 1.96 12.77 5.74
CA ASN A 721 2.20 14.03 6.43
C ASN A 721 0.88 14.80 6.51
N PHE A 722 0.48 15.19 7.71
CA PHE A 722 -0.85 15.78 7.97
C PHE A 722 -1.12 17.03 7.13
N TYR A 723 -0.12 17.85 6.85
CA TYR A 723 -0.29 19.05 6.03
C TYR A 723 -0.61 18.76 4.55
N LYS A 724 -0.22 17.56 4.04
CA LYS A 724 -0.51 17.14 2.64
C LYS A 724 -1.96 16.73 2.42
N LEU A 725 -2.69 16.46 3.48
CA LEU A 725 -4.11 16.15 3.42
C LEU A 725 -4.90 17.41 3.02
N SER A 726 -5.96 17.24 2.24
CA SER A 726 -6.93 18.32 2.02
C SER A 726 -7.57 18.76 3.35
N ARG A 727 -8.04 20.01 3.44
CA ARG A 727 -8.71 20.49 4.66
C ARG A 727 -9.89 19.60 5.08
N GLU A 728 -10.56 18.97 4.15
CA GLU A 728 -11.66 18.06 4.40
C GLU A 728 -11.16 16.74 5.00
N GLN A 729 -10.08 16.16 4.44
CA GLN A 729 -9.44 14.96 4.98
C GLN A 729 -8.83 15.23 6.36
N GLN A 730 -8.23 16.41 6.60
CA GLN A 730 -7.75 16.81 7.92
C GLN A 730 -8.90 16.84 8.95
N ARG A 731 -10.05 17.44 8.60
CA ARG A 731 -11.23 17.44 9.47
C ARG A 731 -11.77 16.05 9.73
N GLU A 732 -11.77 15.19 8.72
CA GLU A 732 -12.17 13.78 8.88
C GLU A 732 -11.27 13.08 9.91
N VAL A 733 -9.94 13.20 9.79
CA VAL A 733 -8.99 12.62 10.75
C VAL A 733 -9.20 13.16 12.16
N ILE A 734 -9.40 14.46 12.33
CA ILE A 734 -9.67 15.09 13.63
C ILE A 734 -10.99 14.58 14.24
N SER A 735 -11.97 14.24 13.40
CA SER A 735 -13.29 13.76 13.87
C SER A 735 -13.30 12.28 14.29
N ARG A 736 -12.23 11.52 14.01
CA ARG A 736 -12.13 10.11 14.40
C ARG A 736 -12.18 9.92 15.91
N THR A 737 -12.50 8.72 16.34
CA THR A 737 -12.46 8.36 17.75
C THR A 737 -11.01 8.34 18.25
N PHE A 738 -10.74 9.05 19.33
CA PHE A 738 -9.50 8.98 20.11
C PHE A 738 -9.87 8.37 21.47
N HIS A 739 -9.37 7.18 21.73
CA HIS A 739 -9.66 6.50 22.96
C HIS A 739 -8.90 7.17 24.13
N GLU A 740 -9.64 7.61 25.12
CA GLU A 740 -9.11 8.27 26.32
C GLU A 740 -8.96 7.30 27.50
N ALA A 741 -9.39 6.04 27.31
CA ALA A 741 -9.24 4.91 28.23
C ALA A 741 -9.15 3.61 27.44
N ILE A 742 -8.46 2.62 28.05
CA ILE A 742 -8.31 1.26 27.49
C ILE A 742 -9.60 0.45 27.70
#